data_fb22305a51605d7bff10861ba8e97b35
#
_entry.id   fb22305a51605d7bff10861ba8e97b35
#
_cell.length_a   1.000
_cell.length_b   1.000
_cell.length_c   1.000
_cell.angle_alpha   90.00
_cell.angle_beta   90.00
_cell.angle_gamma   90.00
#
_symmetry.space_group_name_H-M   'P 1'
#
loop_
_entity.id
_entity.type
_entity.pdbx_description
1 polymer ?
#
loop_
_entity_poly.entity_id
_entity_poly.type
_entity_poly.pdbx_seq_one_letter_code
_entity_poly.pdbx_strand_id
1 'polypeptide(L)'
;MMTAKEIRDSFKEFFASKSHVIVPSAPMVIKDDPTLMFTNAGMNQWKDIILGTKQPEPRRRADTQKCLRVSGKHNDLEEVGHDTYHHTMFEMLGNWSFGDYFKEGAIDMAWEYLVDVLHLDPKDLYVTVFEGSKEEGLERDDEAAQYWAKHVPEDHIINGNKHDNFWEMGDTGPCGPCSEIHLDSRTAEQKAAVPGRELVNKDDPQVIEIWNLVFMQYQRKADGSLEKLPMNVIDTGMGFERLVRAMQGKHSNYDTDIFQPIIHEEERISGLKYGHDENTDVAMRVCADHLRAVAFSIADGQLPGNAKAGYVIRRILRRAVRYAYTFLGQKEAFLYRLLPTLVYEMGDAFPELKAQQELISRVMKEEEDSFLRTLERGINLLNGAMDELKAHQLTQLDGKAAFRLFDTYGFPLDLTELICRENGFTVDSKQFEEEMQKQKQRARNAAAVENGDWEVLREGEQQFVGYDYTEYECHILRYRKVTQKKSTFYELILDYTPFYGEMGGQVGDKGVLVSEDETVDIIDTKRENNQSIHITKKLPENLGADFMACVDTDKRDMSAANHTATHLLDYALKQVLGDHVEQKGSYVSPESLRFDFSHYQKVTDEELRQVERIVNSMIRQDFKLEEFRDTPIEEAKELGAIALFGEKYGDKVRVVRFGPSCEFCGGIHASSTGRIGIFKIASEASVAAGIRRIEARTGSLCEEVIYYMQDTLRKLESMFNNAKDLTAVIEKYIDEHDSMKKEVEQFRAQTLRRTCKVLVEGAYEKNGIRVVETVMNFEAAEAKDLAFMVREQIPERLLCVIGTNYDDKPLLNVMLSDDMVKEHGLNAGQMVREAAKLIKGGGGGQPHFASAGGKDVDGLHAAVEKVIELATR
;
A
#
# COMPACT_ATOMS: atom_id res chain seq x y z
N MET A 1 -5.39 -28.10 32.12
CA MET A 1 -4.66 -27.54 30.94
C MET A 1 -5.07 -26.10 30.87
N MET A 2 -4.12 -25.17 30.89
CA MET A 2 -4.41 -23.74 30.84
C MET A 2 -4.79 -23.31 29.41
N THR A 3 -5.78 -22.44 29.29
CA THR A 3 -6.14 -21.79 28.03
C THR A 3 -5.16 -20.67 27.69
N ALA A 4 -5.10 -20.26 26.45
CA ALA A 4 -4.30 -19.11 25.97
C ALA A 4 -4.62 -17.84 26.80
N LYS A 5 -5.92 -17.61 27.11
CA LYS A 5 -6.33 -16.49 27.97
C LYS A 5 -5.74 -16.59 29.38
N GLU A 6 -5.83 -17.73 30.02
CA GLU A 6 -5.30 -17.94 31.38
C GLU A 6 -3.77 -17.77 31.43
N ILE A 7 -3.05 -18.22 30.39
CA ILE A 7 -1.59 -18.05 30.28
C ILE A 7 -1.23 -16.56 30.15
N ARG A 8 -1.93 -15.83 29.30
CA ARG A 8 -1.69 -14.38 29.10
C ARG A 8 -1.97 -13.59 30.40
N ASP A 9 -3.04 -13.92 31.07
CA ASP A 9 -3.42 -13.26 32.32
C ASP A 9 -2.44 -13.61 33.46
N SER A 10 -2.00 -14.88 33.54
CA SER A 10 -0.98 -15.33 34.52
C SER A 10 0.34 -14.57 34.36
N PHE A 11 0.82 -14.33 33.11
CA PHE A 11 2.04 -13.56 32.86
C PHE A 11 1.90 -12.11 33.38
N LYS A 12 0.81 -11.45 33.04
CA LYS A 12 0.55 -10.07 33.51
C LYS A 12 0.43 -10.00 35.04
N GLU A 13 -0.28 -10.92 35.64
CA GLU A 13 -0.44 -10.98 37.11
C GLU A 13 0.89 -11.25 37.80
N PHE A 14 1.72 -12.18 37.30
CA PHE A 14 3.04 -12.45 37.84
C PHE A 14 3.93 -11.20 37.82
N PHE A 15 4.06 -10.53 36.66
CA PHE A 15 4.90 -9.33 36.59
C PHE A 15 4.31 -8.13 37.35
N ALA A 16 2.98 -8.00 37.41
CA ALA A 16 2.35 -7.02 38.31
C ALA A 16 2.74 -7.25 39.77
N SER A 17 2.80 -8.53 40.22
CA SER A 17 3.26 -8.89 41.58
C SER A 17 4.74 -8.53 41.84
N LYS A 18 5.55 -8.44 40.76
CA LYS A 18 6.96 -8.01 40.79
C LYS A 18 7.11 -6.50 40.55
N SER A 19 6.04 -5.72 40.81
CA SER A 19 6.02 -4.25 40.66
C SER A 19 6.21 -3.72 39.24
N HIS A 20 5.85 -4.48 38.23
CA HIS A 20 5.76 -3.99 36.85
C HIS A 20 4.39 -3.36 36.61
N VAL A 21 4.38 -2.22 35.95
CA VAL A 21 3.14 -1.62 35.46
C VAL A 21 2.74 -2.32 34.16
N ILE A 22 1.52 -2.86 34.13
CA ILE A 22 0.98 -3.50 32.91
C ILE A 22 0.51 -2.41 31.97
N VAL A 23 1.08 -2.39 30.75
CA VAL A 23 0.80 -1.41 29.73
C VAL A 23 0.07 -2.03 28.53
N PRO A 24 -0.75 -1.26 27.80
CA PRO A 24 -1.42 -1.78 26.61
C PRO A 24 -0.42 -2.02 25.46
N SER A 25 -0.73 -2.98 24.59
CA SER A 25 0.02 -3.24 23.36
C SER A 25 0.12 -2.00 22.48
N ALA A 26 1.30 -1.72 21.93
CA ALA A 26 1.46 -0.72 20.89
C ALA A 26 0.81 -1.18 19.56
N PRO A 27 0.46 -0.25 18.67
CA PRO A 27 0.06 -0.59 17.32
C PRO A 27 1.15 -1.37 16.56
N MET A 28 0.74 -2.30 15.71
CA MET A 28 1.68 -3.07 14.89
C MET A 28 2.36 -2.24 13.80
N VAL A 29 1.73 -1.15 13.37
CA VAL A 29 2.28 -0.26 12.33
C VAL A 29 2.84 0.99 12.99
N ILE A 30 4.14 1.22 12.80
CA ILE A 30 4.84 2.36 13.36
C ILE A 30 4.74 3.54 12.38
N LYS A 31 4.19 4.66 12.83
CA LYS A 31 3.99 5.84 11.97
C LYS A 31 5.18 6.81 12.01
N ASP A 32 5.89 6.88 13.13
CA ASP A 32 6.86 7.94 13.46
C ASP A 32 8.32 7.45 13.57
N ASP A 33 8.64 6.22 13.13
CA ASP A 33 10.03 5.72 13.07
C ASP A 33 10.44 5.44 11.61
N PRO A 34 11.40 6.19 11.06
CA PRO A 34 11.84 5.98 9.68
C PRO A 34 12.65 4.69 9.48
N THR A 35 13.11 4.06 10.56
CA THR A 35 13.93 2.84 10.53
C THR A 35 13.10 1.57 10.60
N LEU A 36 11.87 1.64 11.12
CA LEU A 36 10.98 0.50 11.32
C LEU A 36 9.58 0.79 10.76
N MET A 37 9.10 -0.11 9.92
CA MET A 37 7.74 -0.02 9.36
C MET A 37 6.70 -0.68 10.27
N PHE A 38 7.10 -1.74 11.00
CA PHE A 38 6.24 -2.53 11.86
C PHE A 38 6.90 -2.78 13.21
N THR A 39 6.09 -2.94 14.23
CA THR A 39 6.52 -3.41 15.55
C THR A 39 6.91 -4.88 15.43
N ASN A 40 8.20 -5.16 15.41
CA ASN A 40 8.77 -6.50 15.27
C ASN A 40 9.22 -7.11 16.61
N ALA A 41 9.28 -6.29 17.66
CA ALA A 41 9.62 -6.68 19.04
C ALA A 41 8.95 -5.73 20.04
N GLY A 42 8.76 -6.20 21.26
CA GLY A 42 8.11 -5.42 22.34
C GLY A 42 8.83 -4.12 22.70
N MET A 43 10.16 -4.09 22.53
CA MET A 43 10.98 -2.93 22.87
C MET A 43 10.81 -1.74 21.92
N ASN A 44 10.25 -1.94 20.72
CA ASN A 44 10.17 -0.85 19.73
C ASN A 44 9.46 0.40 20.26
N GLN A 45 8.47 0.21 21.13
CA GLN A 45 7.74 1.29 21.79
C GLN A 45 8.55 2.03 22.86
N TRP A 46 9.72 1.54 23.28
CA TRP A 46 10.57 2.09 24.34
C TRP A 46 11.91 2.61 23.85
N LYS A 47 12.11 2.71 22.54
CA LYS A 47 13.36 3.13 21.90
C LYS A 47 13.89 4.45 22.43
N ASP A 48 13.02 5.43 22.66
CA ASP A 48 13.32 6.74 23.22
C ASP A 48 13.86 6.66 24.66
N ILE A 49 13.31 5.77 25.49
CA ILE A 49 13.78 5.51 26.85
C ILE A 49 15.15 4.82 26.84
N ILE A 50 15.28 3.79 26.01
CA ILE A 50 16.54 3.00 25.92
C ILE A 50 17.70 3.86 25.46
N LEU A 51 17.46 4.76 24.51
CA LEU A 51 18.45 5.72 24.02
C LEU A 51 18.69 6.92 24.96
N GLY A 52 17.96 7.01 26.09
CA GLY A 52 18.11 8.05 27.09
C GLY A 52 17.51 9.41 26.72
N THR A 53 16.71 9.47 25.64
CA THR A 53 16.04 10.72 25.22
C THR A 53 14.76 11.02 26.03
N LYS A 54 14.26 10.04 26.79
CA LYS A 54 13.11 10.16 27.71
C LYS A 54 13.40 9.48 29.04
N GLN A 55 12.91 10.07 30.12
CA GLN A 55 13.06 9.48 31.45
C GLN A 55 12.20 8.22 31.63
N PRO A 56 12.71 7.16 32.27
CA PRO A 56 12.00 5.90 32.48
C PRO A 56 11.08 5.94 33.70
N GLU A 57 9.89 6.51 33.57
CA GLU A 57 8.86 6.46 34.61
C GLU A 57 7.57 5.84 34.06
N PRO A 58 7.08 4.69 34.59
CA PRO A 58 7.72 3.81 35.62
C PRO A 58 8.91 3.02 35.03
N ARG A 59 9.84 2.57 35.90
CA ARG A 59 11.06 1.84 35.50
C ARG A 59 10.83 0.38 35.13
N ARG A 60 9.74 -0.22 35.61
CA ARG A 60 9.36 -1.61 35.33
C ARG A 60 8.04 -1.64 34.56
N ARG A 61 8.03 -2.31 33.43
CA ARG A 61 6.83 -2.45 32.60
C ARG A 61 6.69 -3.88 32.11
N ALA A 62 5.45 -4.31 31.83
CA ALA A 62 5.18 -5.57 31.17
C ALA A 62 3.90 -5.46 30.33
N ASP A 63 3.84 -6.23 29.24
CA ASP A 63 2.64 -6.32 28.40
C ASP A 63 2.56 -7.65 27.61
N THR A 64 1.52 -7.73 26.77
CA THR A 64 1.47 -8.63 25.61
C THR A 64 1.43 -7.77 24.36
N GLN A 65 2.54 -7.73 23.64
CA GLN A 65 2.72 -6.89 22.45
C GLN A 65 2.38 -7.63 21.17
N LYS A 66 1.51 -7.03 20.36
CA LYS A 66 1.28 -7.47 18.98
C LYS A 66 2.50 -7.16 18.12
N CYS A 67 3.12 -8.19 17.53
CA CYS A 67 4.28 -8.06 16.66
C CYS A 67 3.95 -8.54 15.24
N LEU A 68 4.57 -7.89 14.23
CA LEU A 68 4.43 -8.25 12.83
C LEU A 68 5.81 -8.39 12.17
N ARG A 69 6.16 -9.61 11.72
CA ARG A 69 7.44 -9.93 11.07
C ARG A 69 7.25 -10.33 9.62
N VAL A 70 7.22 -9.33 8.74
CA VAL A 70 6.91 -9.52 7.29
C VAL A 70 7.78 -8.66 6.37
N SER A 71 8.86 -8.08 6.92
CA SER A 71 9.78 -7.23 6.15
C SER A 71 11.11 -7.00 6.87
N GLY A 72 12.13 -6.60 6.12
CA GLY A 72 13.45 -6.25 6.64
C GLY A 72 14.28 -7.46 7.09
N LYS A 73 15.01 -7.31 8.20
CA LYS A 73 15.88 -8.34 8.79
C LYS A 73 15.06 -9.51 9.36
N HIS A 74 13.85 -9.21 9.86
CA HIS A 74 12.91 -10.18 10.43
C HIS A 74 11.71 -10.35 9.49
N ASN A 75 11.71 -11.41 8.67
CA ASN A 75 10.66 -11.66 7.68
C ASN A 75 10.34 -13.16 7.63
N ASP A 76 9.26 -13.54 8.30
CA ASP A 76 8.83 -14.94 8.46
C ASP A 76 7.71 -15.32 7.45
N LEU A 77 7.40 -14.43 6.48
CA LEU A 77 6.22 -14.58 5.61
C LEU A 77 6.23 -15.87 4.77
N GLU A 78 7.39 -16.30 4.33
CA GLU A 78 7.51 -17.49 3.44
C GLU A 78 7.40 -18.80 4.23
N GLU A 79 7.86 -18.83 5.49
CA GLU A 79 7.83 -19.99 6.39
C GLU A 79 6.42 -20.27 6.94
N VAL A 80 5.60 -19.21 7.07
CA VAL A 80 4.24 -19.30 7.63
C VAL A 80 3.35 -20.28 6.88
N GLY A 81 2.80 -21.24 7.64
CA GLY A 81 1.95 -22.32 7.17
C GLY A 81 2.73 -23.58 6.77
N HIS A 82 4.00 -23.44 6.39
CA HIS A 82 4.86 -24.57 5.99
C HIS A 82 5.56 -25.23 7.18
N ASP A 83 5.89 -24.45 8.20
CA ASP A 83 6.38 -24.98 9.46
C ASP A 83 5.29 -24.94 10.57
N THR A 84 5.70 -25.22 11.82
CA THR A 84 4.77 -25.37 12.94
C THR A 84 4.80 -24.24 13.95
N TYR A 85 5.65 -23.19 13.77
CA TYR A 85 5.94 -22.22 14.82
C TYR A 85 6.20 -20.78 14.35
N HIS A 86 6.37 -20.49 13.05
CA HIS A 86 6.47 -19.14 12.53
C HIS A 86 5.11 -18.52 12.22
N HIS A 87 5.00 -17.23 12.48
CA HIS A 87 3.79 -16.44 12.26
C HIS A 87 4.12 -15.09 11.64
N THR A 88 3.21 -14.56 10.80
CA THR A 88 3.31 -13.16 10.37
C THR A 88 3.00 -12.22 11.52
N MET A 89 1.90 -12.48 12.24
CA MET A 89 1.51 -11.79 13.46
C MET A 89 1.57 -12.75 14.63
N PHE A 90 2.23 -12.35 15.72
CA PHE A 90 2.29 -13.11 16.97
C PHE A 90 2.23 -12.17 18.16
N GLU A 91 1.90 -12.73 19.32
CA GLU A 91 1.98 -12.02 20.59
C GLU A 91 3.34 -12.26 21.25
N MET A 92 4.00 -11.18 21.66
CA MET A 92 5.22 -11.24 22.45
C MET A 92 4.90 -10.80 23.86
N LEU A 93 4.99 -11.72 24.82
CA LEU A 93 4.91 -11.39 26.24
C LEU A 93 6.25 -10.76 26.64
N GLY A 94 6.22 -9.48 27.02
CA GLY A 94 7.40 -8.71 27.33
C GLY A 94 7.44 -8.18 28.75
N ASN A 95 8.65 -8.13 29.34
CA ASN A 95 8.92 -7.37 30.54
C ASN A 95 10.22 -6.57 30.40
N TRP A 96 10.18 -5.35 30.93
CA TRP A 96 11.27 -4.38 30.78
C TRP A 96 11.70 -3.82 32.12
N SER A 97 13.04 -3.62 32.27
CA SER A 97 13.65 -2.87 33.34
C SER A 97 14.54 -1.79 32.78
N PHE A 98 14.25 -0.54 33.13
CA PHE A 98 15.00 0.63 32.69
C PHE A 98 15.90 1.11 33.83
N GLY A 99 17.10 0.46 33.98
CA GLY A 99 18.05 0.80 35.02
C GLY A 99 17.61 0.48 36.45
N ASP A 100 16.70 -0.48 36.66
CA ASP A 100 16.26 -0.96 37.96
C ASP A 100 16.92 -2.32 38.31
N TYR A 101 16.47 -3.42 37.71
CA TYR A 101 17.17 -4.72 37.81
C TYR A 101 17.84 -5.04 36.47
N PHE A 102 18.81 -5.97 36.50
CA PHE A 102 19.53 -6.41 35.30
C PHE A 102 19.54 -7.94 35.20
N LYS A 103 20.60 -8.56 34.72
CA LYS A 103 20.67 -9.98 34.36
C LYS A 103 20.16 -10.91 35.43
N GLU A 104 20.66 -10.81 36.69
CA GLU A 104 20.26 -11.67 37.80
C GLU A 104 18.74 -11.64 38.01
N GLY A 105 18.18 -10.43 38.12
CA GLY A 105 16.75 -10.29 38.40
C GLY A 105 15.89 -10.77 37.23
N ALA A 106 16.35 -10.62 35.99
CA ALA A 106 15.64 -11.12 34.82
C ALA A 106 15.64 -12.65 34.77
N ILE A 107 16.79 -13.26 34.98
CA ILE A 107 16.96 -14.73 35.03
C ILE A 107 16.12 -15.36 36.15
N ASP A 108 16.22 -14.81 37.37
CA ASP A 108 15.47 -15.32 38.52
C ASP A 108 13.96 -15.24 38.28
N MET A 109 13.43 -14.13 37.77
CA MET A 109 12.00 -13.99 37.49
C MET A 109 11.55 -14.89 36.33
N ALA A 110 12.38 -15.06 35.30
CA ALA A 110 12.06 -15.96 34.20
C ALA A 110 11.97 -17.40 34.68
N TRP A 111 12.93 -17.82 35.49
CA TRP A 111 12.93 -19.17 36.05
C TRP A 111 11.72 -19.39 36.97
N GLU A 112 11.46 -18.48 37.93
CA GLU A 112 10.32 -18.55 38.85
C GLU A 112 9.00 -18.66 38.05
N TYR A 113 8.84 -17.88 36.99
CA TYR A 113 7.63 -17.93 36.18
C TYR A 113 7.45 -19.28 35.47
N LEU A 114 8.48 -19.78 34.80
CA LEU A 114 8.38 -21.01 34.04
C LEU A 114 8.26 -22.26 34.91
N VAL A 115 9.02 -22.32 36.00
CA VAL A 115 9.12 -23.53 36.85
C VAL A 115 8.14 -23.50 38.03
N ASP A 116 8.08 -22.40 38.78
CA ASP A 116 7.25 -22.35 40.00
C ASP A 116 5.79 -21.97 39.68
N VAL A 117 5.54 -21.16 38.71
CA VAL A 117 4.18 -20.71 38.33
C VAL A 117 3.56 -21.60 37.26
N LEU A 118 4.27 -21.83 36.11
CA LEU A 118 3.76 -22.64 35.01
C LEU A 118 4.04 -24.14 35.17
N HIS A 119 4.91 -24.54 36.13
CA HIS A 119 5.26 -25.92 36.41
C HIS A 119 5.86 -26.71 35.23
N LEU A 120 6.66 -26.04 34.38
CA LEU A 120 7.46 -26.74 33.38
C LEU A 120 8.55 -27.57 34.07
N ASP A 121 8.87 -28.76 33.53
CA ASP A 121 9.92 -29.61 34.09
C ASP A 121 11.30 -28.99 33.84
N PRO A 122 12.09 -28.64 34.88
CA PRO A 122 13.43 -28.09 34.75
C PRO A 122 14.37 -28.92 33.89
N LYS A 123 14.15 -30.23 33.81
CA LYS A 123 14.96 -31.16 33.00
C LYS A 123 14.78 -30.98 31.49
N ASP A 124 13.69 -30.34 31.07
CA ASP A 124 13.37 -30.12 29.68
C ASP A 124 13.77 -28.71 29.23
N LEU A 125 14.32 -27.89 30.12
CA LEU A 125 14.76 -26.54 29.85
C LEU A 125 16.26 -26.46 29.60
N TYR A 126 16.66 -25.87 28.48
CA TYR A 126 18.02 -25.54 28.14
C TYR A 126 18.15 -24.04 27.98
N VAL A 127 19.32 -23.48 28.33
CA VAL A 127 19.54 -22.03 28.20
C VAL A 127 20.80 -21.77 27.39
N THR A 128 20.77 -20.69 26.61
CA THR A 128 21.93 -20.24 25.87
C THR A 128 22.55 -19.01 26.51
N VAL A 129 23.85 -18.82 26.32
CA VAL A 129 24.56 -17.59 26.69
C VAL A 129 25.48 -17.17 25.55
N PHE A 130 25.64 -15.89 25.34
CA PHE A 130 26.48 -15.35 24.27
C PHE A 130 27.94 -15.82 24.42
N GLU A 131 28.49 -16.46 23.41
CA GLU A 131 29.86 -17.00 23.43
C GLU A 131 30.96 -15.95 23.19
N GLY A 132 30.57 -14.69 22.90
CA GLY A 132 31.46 -13.61 22.51
C GLY A 132 31.66 -13.48 21.00
N SER A 133 32.29 -12.39 20.59
CA SER A 133 32.68 -12.13 19.20
C SER A 133 34.07 -11.48 19.16
N LYS A 134 35.04 -12.19 18.62
CA LYS A 134 36.42 -11.67 18.47
C LYS A 134 36.49 -10.51 17.47
N GLU A 135 35.63 -10.53 16.46
CA GLU A 135 35.56 -9.49 15.42
C GLU A 135 35.11 -8.15 16.00
N GLU A 136 34.21 -8.18 16.99
CA GLU A 136 33.68 -6.99 17.65
C GLU A 136 34.34 -6.69 19.01
N GLY A 137 35.29 -7.51 19.42
CA GLY A 137 35.97 -7.34 20.70
C GLY A 137 35.08 -7.60 21.93
N LEU A 138 34.03 -8.42 21.75
CA LEU A 138 33.10 -8.79 22.82
C LEU A 138 33.49 -10.14 23.43
N GLU A 139 33.49 -10.18 24.76
CA GLU A 139 33.78 -11.39 25.52
C GLU A 139 32.51 -12.25 25.72
N ARG A 140 32.72 -13.51 26.12
CA ARG A 140 31.62 -14.40 26.51
C ARG A 140 30.86 -13.81 27.71
N ASP A 141 29.53 -13.99 27.73
CA ASP A 141 28.68 -13.55 28.85
C ASP A 141 28.76 -14.52 30.05
N ASP A 142 29.92 -14.50 30.72
CA ASP A 142 30.14 -15.35 31.90
C ASP A 142 29.26 -14.96 33.09
N GLU A 143 28.82 -13.71 33.17
CA GLU A 143 27.90 -13.23 34.18
C GLU A 143 26.53 -13.92 34.08
N ALA A 144 25.94 -13.95 32.87
CA ALA A 144 24.69 -14.68 32.64
C ALA A 144 24.85 -16.18 32.92
N ALA A 145 25.97 -16.79 32.48
CA ALA A 145 26.24 -18.20 32.77
C ALA A 145 26.30 -18.52 34.28
N GLN A 146 26.89 -17.64 35.09
CA GLN A 146 26.95 -17.78 36.55
C GLN A 146 25.57 -17.66 37.19
N TYR A 147 24.71 -16.79 36.73
CA TYR A 147 23.34 -16.67 37.23
C TYR A 147 22.51 -17.91 36.87
N TRP A 148 22.63 -18.41 35.61
CA TRP A 148 21.96 -19.65 35.21
C TRP A 148 22.41 -20.88 35.97
N ALA A 149 23.69 -20.95 36.31
CA ALA A 149 24.24 -22.08 37.12
C ALA A 149 23.60 -22.25 38.52
N LYS A 150 22.83 -21.24 39.01
CA LYS A 150 22.02 -21.34 40.21
C LYS A 150 20.73 -22.16 40.00
N HIS A 151 20.28 -22.25 38.77
CA HIS A 151 18.97 -22.80 38.37
C HIS A 151 19.06 -24.09 37.55
N VAL A 152 20.01 -24.20 36.65
CA VAL A 152 20.19 -25.38 35.80
C VAL A 152 21.60 -25.99 35.92
N PRO A 153 21.75 -27.30 35.66
CA PRO A 153 23.05 -27.92 35.64
C PRO A 153 23.90 -27.37 34.45
N GLU A 154 25.23 -27.46 34.58
CA GLU A 154 26.19 -26.86 33.62
C GLU A 154 26.01 -27.38 32.18
N ASP A 155 25.59 -28.63 32.03
CA ASP A 155 25.31 -29.24 30.72
C ASP A 155 24.03 -28.76 30.06
N HIS A 156 23.19 -28.00 30.76
CA HIS A 156 22.03 -27.28 30.19
C HIS A 156 22.35 -25.83 29.78
N ILE A 157 23.56 -25.32 30.07
CA ILE A 157 24.03 -24.02 29.66
C ILE A 157 24.86 -24.17 28.37
N ILE A 158 24.38 -23.57 27.28
CA ILE A 158 24.94 -23.75 25.93
C ILE A 158 25.50 -22.42 25.46
N ASN A 159 26.67 -22.44 24.83
CA ASN A 159 27.22 -21.25 24.21
C ASN A 159 26.52 -21.02 22.87
N GLY A 160 25.97 -19.83 22.65
CA GLY A 160 25.37 -19.41 21.39
C GLY A 160 26.21 -18.36 20.68
N ASN A 161 26.24 -18.44 19.38
CA ASN A 161 27.00 -17.54 18.51
C ASN A 161 26.35 -16.14 18.44
N LYS A 162 27.01 -15.22 17.74
CA LYS A 162 26.47 -13.86 17.58
C LYS A 162 25.12 -13.80 16.88
N HIS A 163 24.84 -14.67 15.94
CA HIS A 163 23.57 -14.69 15.21
C HIS A 163 22.40 -14.99 16.15
N ASP A 164 22.58 -15.93 17.07
CA ASP A 164 21.53 -16.42 17.96
C ASP A 164 21.49 -15.61 19.27
N ASN A 165 22.65 -15.27 19.85
CA ASN A 165 22.74 -14.71 21.20
C ASN A 165 23.27 -13.27 21.30
N PHE A 166 23.21 -12.50 20.21
CA PHE A 166 23.45 -11.06 20.23
C PHE A 166 22.33 -10.34 19.47
N TRP A 167 21.36 -9.83 20.20
CA TRP A 167 20.18 -9.23 19.60
C TRP A 167 20.47 -7.80 19.14
N GLU A 168 19.97 -7.46 17.94
CA GLU A 168 20.09 -6.14 17.31
C GLU A 168 18.73 -5.71 16.77
N MET A 169 18.29 -4.49 17.10
CA MET A 169 16.99 -3.96 16.64
C MET A 169 16.90 -3.84 15.10
N GLY A 170 18.03 -3.49 14.46
CA GLY A 170 18.17 -3.31 13.03
C GLY A 170 19.65 -3.13 12.66
N ASP A 171 19.93 -2.52 11.51
CA ASP A 171 21.31 -2.21 11.09
C ASP A 171 21.98 -1.17 12.02
N THR A 172 21.18 -0.33 12.68
CA THR A 172 21.58 0.62 13.72
C THR A 172 20.57 0.63 14.86
N GLY A 173 20.98 1.01 16.05
CA GLY A 173 20.11 1.12 17.22
C GLY A 173 20.55 0.30 18.42
N PRO A 174 19.71 0.19 19.47
CA PRO A 174 20.02 -0.57 20.66
C PRO A 174 20.32 -2.03 20.35
N CYS A 175 21.29 -2.61 21.06
CA CYS A 175 21.71 -3.98 20.93
C CYS A 175 22.39 -4.50 22.20
N GLY A 176 22.54 -5.81 22.31
CA GLY A 176 23.23 -6.43 23.42
C GLY A 176 23.22 -7.95 23.38
N PRO A 177 24.06 -8.60 24.21
CA PRO A 177 24.03 -10.04 24.37
C PRO A 177 22.65 -10.47 24.90
N CYS A 178 22.23 -11.67 24.54
CA CYS A 178 20.98 -12.24 25.04
C CYS A 178 21.17 -13.70 25.49
N SER A 179 20.18 -14.17 26.24
CA SER A 179 20.09 -15.53 26.73
C SER A 179 18.72 -16.08 26.40
N GLU A 180 18.69 -17.15 25.62
CA GLU A 180 17.45 -17.82 25.22
C GLU A 180 17.13 -18.97 26.17
N ILE A 181 15.85 -19.22 26.40
CA ILE A 181 15.34 -20.39 27.11
C ILE A 181 14.64 -21.28 26.07
N HIS A 182 15.13 -22.51 25.93
CA HIS A 182 14.60 -23.52 25.03
C HIS A 182 13.89 -24.62 25.80
N LEU A 183 12.78 -25.09 25.23
CA LEU A 183 12.04 -26.22 25.76
C LEU A 183 12.17 -27.42 24.83
N ASP A 184 12.60 -28.57 25.38
CA ASP A 184 12.57 -29.86 24.72
C ASP A 184 11.23 -30.56 25.00
N SER A 185 10.33 -30.53 24.03
CA SER A 185 8.97 -31.11 24.13
C SER A 185 8.88 -32.55 23.58
N ARG A 186 10.02 -33.17 23.25
CA ARG A 186 10.10 -34.52 22.71
C ARG A 186 9.72 -35.60 23.74
N THR A 187 9.42 -36.81 23.23
CA THR A 187 9.15 -37.94 24.12
C THR A 187 10.43 -38.43 24.84
N ALA A 188 10.24 -39.15 25.95
CA ALA A 188 11.35 -39.70 26.72
C ALA A 188 12.32 -40.58 25.86
N GLU A 189 11.76 -41.37 24.92
CA GLU A 189 12.57 -42.20 24.00
C GLU A 189 13.40 -41.35 23.05
N GLN A 190 12.82 -40.24 22.51
CA GLN A 190 13.54 -39.34 21.63
C GLN A 190 14.65 -38.59 22.40
N LYS A 191 14.39 -38.14 23.63
CA LYS A 191 15.39 -37.50 24.50
C LYS A 191 16.53 -38.43 24.87
N ALA A 192 16.24 -39.73 25.08
CA ALA A 192 17.26 -40.76 25.34
C ALA A 192 18.12 -41.06 24.11
N ALA A 193 17.56 -40.95 22.89
CA ALA A 193 18.28 -41.20 21.65
C ALA A 193 19.23 -40.06 21.27
N VAL A 194 18.78 -38.80 21.44
CA VAL A 194 19.58 -37.61 21.15
C VAL A 194 19.36 -36.62 22.30
N PRO A 195 20.39 -36.23 23.05
CA PRO A 195 20.28 -35.22 24.10
C PRO A 195 19.74 -33.87 23.55
N GLY A 196 18.84 -33.23 24.28
CA GLY A 196 18.23 -31.95 23.82
C GLY A 196 19.23 -30.84 23.55
N ARG A 197 20.33 -30.81 24.35
CA ARG A 197 21.43 -29.85 24.15
C ARG A 197 22.04 -29.85 22.74
N GLU A 198 22.00 -30.99 22.03
CA GLU A 198 22.53 -31.11 20.69
C GLU A 198 21.63 -30.53 19.60
N LEU A 199 20.35 -30.29 19.96
CA LEU A 199 19.30 -29.81 19.08
C LEU A 199 18.94 -28.34 19.31
N VAL A 200 19.46 -27.71 20.37
CA VAL A 200 19.30 -26.27 20.61
C VAL A 200 19.89 -25.47 19.44
N ASN A 201 19.13 -24.57 18.84
CA ASN A 201 19.47 -23.75 17.67
C ASN A 201 19.90 -24.60 16.45
N LYS A 202 19.18 -25.74 16.23
CA LYS A 202 19.37 -26.64 15.08
C LYS A 202 18.09 -26.86 14.27
N ASP A 203 17.15 -25.93 14.33
CA ASP A 203 15.85 -25.95 13.64
C ASP A 203 15.00 -27.21 13.94
N ASP A 204 15.21 -27.84 15.11
CA ASP A 204 14.35 -28.95 15.54
C ASP A 204 12.98 -28.41 16.00
N PRO A 205 11.86 -28.86 15.37
CA PRO A 205 10.54 -28.32 15.67
C PRO A 205 10.02 -28.65 17.09
N GLN A 206 10.70 -29.48 17.86
CA GLN A 206 10.32 -29.88 19.21
C GLN A 206 11.33 -29.42 20.29
N VAL A 207 12.48 -28.82 19.89
CA VAL A 207 13.44 -28.18 20.80
C VAL A 207 13.51 -26.70 20.46
N ILE A 208 12.53 -25.96 20.93
CA ILE A 208 12.26 -24.59 20.48
C ILE A 208 12.60 -23.55 21.54
N GLU A 209 13.11 -22.40 21.08
CA GLU A 209 13.19 -21.19 21.88
C GLU A 209 11.76 -20.73 22.25
N ILE A 210 11.52 -20.56 23.58
CA ILE A 210 10.25 -20.03 24.10
C ILE A 210 10.41 -18.62 24.63
N TRP A 211 11.58 -18.22 25.12
CA TRP A 211 11.82 -16.91 25.71
C TRP A 211 13.23 -16.41 25.45
N ASN A 212 13.37 -15.17 25.01
CA ASN A 212 14.67 -14.50 24.85
C ASN A 212 14.80 -13.36 25.88
N LEU A 213 15.87 -13.39 26.67
CA LEU A 213 16.23 -12.37 27.66
C LEU A 213 17.36 -11.52 27.09
N VAL A 214 17.05 -10.31 26.62
CA VAL A 214 18.02 -9.41 26.00
C VAL A 214 18.58 -8.43 27.05
N PHE A 215 19.90 -8.39 27.15
CA PHE A 215 20.67 -7.54 28.06
C PHE A 215 21.21 -6.33 27.27
N MET A 216 20.35 -5.33 27.05
CA MET A 216 20.69 -4.15 26.28
C MET A 216 21.78 -3.33 26.99
N GLN A 217 22.95 -3.24 26.37
CA GLN A 217 24.12 -2.54 26.90
C GLN A 217 24.73 -1.58 25.88
N TYR A 218 24.45 -1.77 24.58
CA TYR A 218 25.11 -1.05 23.50
C TYR A 218 24.13 -0.45 22.52
N GLN A 219 24.61 0.54 21.78
CA GLN A 219 24.02 1.07 20.56
C GLN A 219 24.94 0.79 19.38
N ARG A 220 24.41 0.18 18.32
CA ARG A 220 25.09 0.00 17.03
C ARG A 220 25.01 1.31 16.25
N LYS A 221 26.16 1.88 15.90
CA LYS A 221 26.28 3.08 15.08
C LYS A 221 26.29 2.75 13.58
N ALA A 222 26.12 3.79 12.74
CA ALA A 222 26.11 3.64 11.28
C ALA A 222 27.47 3.16 10.70
N ASP A 223 28.57 3.42 11.39
CA ASP A 223 29.91 2.91 11.04
C ASP A 223 30.16 1.47 11.49
N GLY A 224 29.16 0.84 12.15
CA GLY A 224 29.24 -0.51 12.68
C GLY A 224 29.84 -0.60 14.08
N SER A 225 30.35 0.48 14.67
CA SER A 225 30.91 0.49 16.02
C SER A 225 29.83 0.34 17.09
N LEU A 226 30.25 -0.10 18.29
CA LEU A 226 29.39 -0.24 19.47
C LEU A 226 29.70 0.85 20.49
N GLU A 227 28.69 1.60 20.90
CA GLU A 227 28.76 2.54 22.00
C GLU A 227 27.91 2.06 23.18
N LYS A 228 28.36 2.32 24.44
CA LYS A 228 27.57 1.92 25.61
C LYS A 228 26.33 2.79 25.75
N LEU A 229 25.20 2.16 26.05
CA LEU A 229 23.96 2.86 26.40
C LEU A 229 24.12 3.64 27.73
N PRO A 230 23.36 4.72 27.93
CA PRO A 230 23.40 5.51 29.16
C PRO A 230 22.96 4.73 30.42
N MET A 231 22.20 3.65 30.22
CA MET A 231 21.79 2.72 31.29
C MET A 231 21.72 1.30 30.76
N ASN A 232 21.87 0.32 31.66
CA ASN A 232 21.59 -1.07 31.34
C ASN A 232 20.06 -1.31 31.33
N VAL A 233 19.57 -1.93 30.28
CA VAL A 233 18.13 -2.20 30.11
C VAL A 233 17.90 -3.69 29.94
N ILE A 234 16.88 -4.21 30.62
CA ILE A 234 16.32 -5.52 30.33
C ILE A 234 15.18 -5.36 29.33
N ASP A 235 15.27 -6.12 28.27
CA ASP A 235 14.21 -6.33 27.28
C ASP A 235 14.00 -7.84 27.15
N THR A 236 12.81 -8.33 27.37
CA THR A 236 12.54 -9.75 27.18
C THR A 236 11.37 -9.96 26.22
N GLY A 237 11.47 -11.03 25.42
CA GLY A 237 10.42 -11.41 24.51
C GLY A 237 10.15 -12.91 24.57
N MET A 238 9.00 -13.28 25.13
CA MET A 238 8.51 -14.65 25.16
C MET A 238 7.46 -14.84 24.07
N GLY A 239 7.68 -15.80 23.16
CA GLY A 239 6.70 -16.14 22.12
C GLY A 239 5.44 -16.74 22.73
N PHE A 240 4.34 -15.99 22.75
CA PHE A 240 3.10 -16.42 23.38
C PHE A 240 2.55 -17.71 22.78
N GLU A 241 2.48 -17.80 21.47
CA GLU A 241 1.98 -18.99 20.76
C GLU A 241 2.86 -20.22 21.05
N ARG A 242 4.18 -20.03 21.15
CA ARG A 242 5.14 -21.12 21.51
C ARG A 242 4.93 -21.55 22.96
N LEU A 243 4.72 -20.63 23.88
CA LEU A 243 4.41 -20.94 25.28
C LEU A 243 3.08 -21.69 25.41
N VAL A 244 2.01 -21.21 24.75
CA VAL A 244 0.71 -21.89 24.76
C VAL A 244 0.82 -23.31 24.21
N ARG A 245 1.55 -23.50 23.10
CA ARG A 245 1.85 -24.82 22.55
C ARG A 245 2.50 -25.73 23.61
N ALA A 246 3.51 -25.23 24.28
CA ALA A 246 4.21 -25.97 25.33
C ALA A 246 3.27 -26.37 26.47
N MET A 247 2.50 -25.42 27.00
CA MET A 247 1.57 -25.62 28.11
C MET A 247 0.39 -26.55 27.76
N GLN A 248 0.00 -26.59 26.48
CA GLN A 248 -1.07 -27.46 26.00
C GLN A 248 -0.56 -28.81 25.45
N GLY A 249 0.76 -29.06 25.53
CA GLY A 249 1.39 -30.31 25.05
C GLY A 249 1.13 -30.59 23.58
N LYS A 250 1.16 -29.56 22.74
CA LYS A 250 0.94 -29.65 21.30
C LYS A 250 2.27 -29.67 20.54
N HIS A 251 2.23 -30.17 19.30
CA HIS A 251 3.41 -30.24 18.42
C HIS A 251 3.45 -29.12 17.39
N SER A 252 2.37 -28.35 17.26
CA SER A 252 2.26 -27.18 16.40
C SER A 252 1.53 -26.05 17.11
N ASN A 253 1.92 -24.79 16.90
CA ASN A 253 1.19 -23.64 17.38
C ASN A 253 -0.25 -23.64 16.84
N TYR A 254 -0.44 -24.11 15.61
CA TYR A 254 -1.75 -24.20 14.96
C TYR A 254 -2.70 -25.22 15.60
N ASP A 255 -2.19 -26.13 16.44
CA ASP A 255 -3.01 -27.12 17.16
C ASP A 255 -3.52 -26.61 18.52
N THR A 256 -3.17 -25.37 18.90
CA THR A 256 -3.56 -24.73 20.15
C THR A 256 -4.96 -24.11 20.06
N ASP A 257 -5.50 -23.72 21.19
CA ASP A 257 -6.78 -23.00 21.30
C ASP A 257 -6.75 -21.58 20.72
N ILE A 258 -5.58 -21.07 20.31
CA ILE A 258 -5.45 -19.80 19.58
C ILE A 258 -5.93 -19.95 18.12
N PHE A 259 -5.57 -21.05 17.46
CA PHE A 259 -5.81 -21.25 16.02
C PHE A 259 -6.94 -22.23 15.71
N GLN A 260 -7.13 -23.26 16.55
CA GLN A 260 -8.12 -24.31 16.30
C GLN A 260 -9.55 -23.80 16.10
N PRO A 261 -10.06 -22.81 16.85
CA PRO A 261 -11.40 -22.26 16.60
C PRO A 261 -11.53 -21.66 15.18
N ILE A 262 -10.49 -21.01 14.66
CA ILE A 262 -10.46 -20.43 13.33
C ILE A 262 -10.40 -21.55 12.28
N ILE A 263 -9.51 -22.53 12.45
CA ILE A 263 -9.37 -23.68 11.56
C ILE A 263 -10.68 -24.50 11.51
N HIS A 264 -11.37 -24.72 12.61
CA HIS A 264 -12.66 -25.39 12.63
C HIS A 264 -13.74 -24.61 11.87
N GLU A 265 -13.70 -23.26 11.91
CA GLU A 265 -14.62 -22.45 11.10
C GLU A 265 -14.27 -22.52 9.60
N GLU A 266 -12.96 -22.60 9.26
CA GLU A 266 -12.52 -22.87 7.89
C GLU A 266 -13.00 -24.23 7.39
N GLU A 267 -12.89 -25.30 8.20
CA GLU A 267 -13.44 -26.62 7.90
C GLU A 267 -14.93 -26.56 7.64
N ARG A 268 -15.68 -25.85 8.51
CA ARG A 268 -17.14 -25.70 8.39
C ARG A 268 -17.54 -25.03 7.08
N ILE A 269 -16.79 -24.01 6.66
CA ILE A 269 -17.11 -23.24 5.46
C ILE A 269 -16.65 -23.98 4.19
N SER A 270 -15.44 -24.56 4.19
CA SER A 270 -14.87 -25.21 3.01
C SER A 270 -15.37 -26.63 2.80
N GLY A 271 -15.83 -27.29 3.87
CA GLY A 271 -16.17 -28.72 3.86
C GLY A 271 -14.97 -29.66 3.88
N LEU A 272 -13.72 -29.11 3.93
CA LEU A 272 -12.48 -29.86 4.02
C LEU A 272 -12.10 -30.10 5.48
N LYS A 273 -11.17 -31.02 5.74
CA LYS A 273 -10.71 -31.37 7.08
C LYS A 273 -9.21 -31.12 7.24
N TYR A 274 -8.83 -30.47 8.32
CA TYR A 274 -7.46 -30.28 8.76
C TYR A 274 -6.84 -31.62 9.22
N GLY A 275 -5.55 -31.84 8.95
CA GLY A 275 -4.82 -33.03 9.33
C GLY A 275 -4.94 -34.22 8.34
N HIS A 276 -5.49 -33.98 7.14
CA HIS A 276 -5.69 -35.03 6.14
C HIS A 276 -4.90 -34.85 4.84
N ASP A 277 -4.58 -33.62 4.45
CA ASP A 277 -3.86 -33.29 3.22
C ASP A 277 -2.95 -32.08 3.46
N GLU A 278 -1.67 -32.22 3.15
CA GLU A 278 -0.65 -31.21 3.45
C GLU A 278 -0.94 -29.84 2.83
N ASN A 279 -1.40 -29.80 1.58
CA ASN A 279 -1.73 -28.53 0.91
C ASN A 279 -2.95 -27.85 1.53
N THR A 280 -3.95 -28.63 1.91
CA THR A 280 -5.13 -28.14 2.64
C THR A 280 -4.73 -27.61 4.02
N ASP A 281 -3.86 -28.33 4.74
CA ASP A 281 -3.39 -27.95 6.08
C ASP A 281 -2.58 -26.66 6.03
N VAL A 282 -1.64 -26.57 5.07
CA VAL A 282 -0.86 -25.33 4.83
C VAL A 282 -1.80 -24.17 4.50
N ALA A 283 -2.79 -24.39 3.64
CA ALA A 283 -3.74 -23.33 3.28
C ALA A 283 -4.56 -22.85 4.49
N MET A 284 -5.04 -23.74 5.35
CA MET A 284 -5.76 -23.38 6.57
C MET A 284 -4.86 -22.63 7.55
N ARG A 285 -3.61 -23.09 7.76
CA ARG A 285 -2.63 -22.37 8.60
C ARG A 285 -2.36 -20.97 8.10
N VAL A 286 -2.13 -20.81 6.79
CA VAL A 286 -1.90 -19.51 6.15
C VAL A 286 -3.11 -18.59 6.32
N CYS A 287 -4.33 -19.08 6.10
CA CYS A 287 -5.55 -18.29 6.24
C CYS A 287 -5.77 -17.85 7.70
N ALA A 288 -5.61 -18.76 8.66
CA ALA A 288 -5.77 -18.46 10.10
C ALA A 288 -4.72 -17.45 10.59
N ASP A 289 -3.44 -17.60 10.21
CA ASP A 289 -2.37 -16.66 10.55
C ASP A 289 -2.62 -15.27 9.92
N HIS A 290 -2.86 -15.23 8.61
CA HIS A 290 -2.99 -13.96 7.89
C HIS A 290 -4.27 -13.21 8.24
N LEU A 291 -5.34 -13.91 8.64
CA LEU A 291 -6.53 -13.28 9.22
C LEU A 291 -6.16 -12.40 10.41
N ARG A 292 -5.34 -12.94 11.35
CA ARG A 292 -4.88 -12.19 12.53
C ARG A 292 -4.09 -10.95 12.10
N ALA A 293 -3.06 -11.14 11.26
CA ALA A 293 -2.20 -10.05 10.80
C ALA A 293 -2.99 -8.92 10.14
N VAL A 294 -3.92 -9.25 9.24
CA VAL A 294 -4.73 -8.26 8.51
C VAL A 294 -5.75 -7.60 9.42
N ALA A 295 -6.49 -8.38 10.23
CA ALA A 295 -7.53 -7.84 11.11
C ALA A 295 -6.95 -6.86 12.14
N PHE A 296 -5.83 -7.21 12.79
CA PHE A 296 -5.17 -6.33 13.75
C PHE A 296 -4.54 -5.10 13.09
N SER A 297 -3.96 -5.23 11.89
CA SER A 297 -3.45 -4.06 11.17
C SER A 297 -4.55 -3.06 10.83
N ILE A 298 -5.73 -3.54 10.39
CA ILE A 298 -6.89 -2.68 10.12
C ILE A 298 -7.42 -2.08 11.42
N ALA A 299 -7.48 -2.86 12.51
CA ALA A 299 -7.87 -2.38 13.84
C ALA A 299 -6.95 -1.26 14.34
N ASP A 300 -5.64 -1.37 14.08
CA ASP A 300 -4.64 -0.34 14.41
C ASP A 300 -4.64 0.86 13.41
N GLY A 301 -5.60 0.90 12.47
CA GLY A 301 -5.80 2.01 11.52
C GLY A 301 -4.99 1.90 10.22
N GLN A 302 -4.28 0.78 9.97
CA GLN A 302 -3.57 0.57 8.71
C GLN A 302 -4.39 -0.24 7.72
N LEU A 303 -4.82 0.41 6.67
CA LEU A 303 -5.59 -0.23 5.60
C LEU A 303 -4.70 -0.85 4.52
N PRO A 304 -5.16 -1.93 3.86
CA PRO A 304 -4.53 -2.43 2.65
C PRO A 304 -4.40 -1.31 1.61
N GLY A 305 -3.22 -1.17 1.00
CA GLY A 305 -2.95 -0.05 0.09
C GLY A 305 -1.93 -0.39 -1.00
N ASN A 306 -1.50 0.62 -1.78
CA ASN A 306 -0.54 0.45 -2.88
C ASN A 306 0.90 0.82 -2.51
N ALA A 307 1.15 1.33 -1.29
CA ALA A 307 2.46 1.81 -0.87
C ALA A 307 2.73 1.52 0.61
N LYS A 308 4.01 1.51 1.01
CA LYS A 308 4.49 1.37 2.39
C LYS A 308 3.82 0.20 3.13
N ALA A 309 3.46 0.39 4.39
CA ALA A 309 2.81 -0.63 5.24
C ALA A 309 1.52 -1.18 4.60
N GLY A 310 0.68 -0.33 4.02
CA GLY A 310 -0.56 -0.76 3.35
C GLY A 310 -0.33 -1.76 2.22
N TYR A 311 0.76 -1.63 1.47
CA TYR A 311 1.14 -2.59 0.42
C TYR A 311 1.47 -3.97 1.01
N VAL A 312 2.19 -3.99 2.12
CA VAL A 312 2.54 -5.25 2.80
C VAL A 312 1.29 -5.95 3.33
N ILE A 313 0.39 -5.20 4.00
CA ILE A 313 -0.88 -5.76 4.50
C ILE A 313 -1.75 -6.29 3.35
N ARG A 314 -1.84 -5.55 2.24
CA ARG A 314 -2.53 -6.03 1.03
C ARG A 314 -1.92 -7.32 0.49
N ARG A 315 -0.59 -7.45 0.49
CA ARG A 315 0.12 -8.66 0.05
C ARG A 315 -0.20 -9.86 0.93
N ILE A 316 -0.24 -9.68 2.25
CA ILE A 316 -0.62 -10.73 3.22
C ILE A 316 -2.05 -11.20 2.96
N LEU A 317 -3.01 -10.27 2.86
CA LEU A 317 -4.41 -10.60 2.57
C LEU A 317 -4.54 -11.39 1.24
N ARG A 318 -3.90 -10.91 0.19
CA ARG A 318 -3.96 -11.58 -1.13
C ARG A 318 -3.30 -12.94 -1.13
N ARG A 319 -2.23 -13.14 -0.31
CA ARG A 319 -1.63 -14.47 -0.12
C ARG A 319 -2.64 -15.43 0.47
N ALA A 320 -3.36 -15.07 1.52
CA ALA A 320 -4.40 -15.91 2.11
C ALA A 320 -5.56 -16.19 1.14
N VAL A 321 -6.08 -15.18 0.44
CA VAL A 321 -7.14 -15.35 -0.58
C VAL A 321 -6.70 -16.33 -1.66
N ARG A 322 -5.45 -16.27 -2.10
CA ARG A 322 -4.90 -17.20 -3.08
C ARG A 322 -4.88 -18.63 -2.57
N TYR A 323 -4.40 -18.86 -1.33
CA TYR A 323 -4.40 -20.20 -0.72
C TYR A 323 -5.82 -20.73 -0.57
N ALA A 324 -6.78 -19.90 -0.13
CA ALA A 324 -8.19 -20.26 -0.04
C ALA A 324 -8.78 -20.61 -1.41
N TYR A 325 -8.47 -19.82 -2.44
CA TYR A 325 -8.94 -20.07 -3.80
C TYR A 325 -8.39 -21.37 -4.40
N THR A 326 -7.07 -21.61 -4.21
CA THR A 326 -6.36 -22.73 -4.86
C THR A 326 -6.62 -24.04 -4.14
N PHE A 327 -6.53 -24.06 -2.81
CA PHE A 327 -6.51 -25.31 -2.05
C PHE A 327 -7.77 -25.56 -1.22
N LEU A 328 -8.53 -24.50 -0.82
CA LEU A 328 -9.78 -24.66 -0.10
C LEU A 328 -11.03 -24.48 -0.99
N GLY A 329 -10.84 -24.28 -2.30
CA GLY A 329 -11.92 -24.17 -3.27
C GLY A 329 -12.81 -22.93 -3.13
N GLN A 330 -12.37 -21.90 -2.36
CA GLN A 330 -13.17 -20.72 -2.10
C GLN A 330 -13.10 -19.74 -3.28
N LYS A 331 -14.17 -19.62 -4.04
CA LYS A 331 -14.27 -18.75 -5.24
C LYS A 331 -14.88 -17.38 -4.95
N GLU A 332 -15.44 -17.20 -3.76
CA GLU A 332 -16.02 -15.96 -3.25
C GLU A 332 -15.22 -15.49 -2.04
N ALA A 333 -15.44 -14.24 -1.60
CA ALA A 333 -14.82 -13.70 -0.40
C ALA A 333 -15.06 -14.61 0.81
N PHE A 334 -14.00 -14.99 1.49
CA PHE A 334 -13.99 -16.07 2.48
C PHE A 334 -13.42 -15.64 3.83
N LEU A 335 -12.26 -14.96 3.85
CA LEU A 335 -11.54 -14.62 5.09
C LEU A 335 -12.35 -13.73 6.03
N TYR A 336 -13.09 -12.75 5.48
CA TYR A 336 -13.94 -11.88 6.30
C TYR A 336 -14.97 -12.64 7.12
N ARG A 337 -15.37 -13.84 6.66
CA ARG A 337 -16.35 -14.72 7.36
C ARG A 337 -15.77 -15.38 8.61
N LEU A 338 -14.43 -15.47 8.68
CA LEU A 338 -13.71 -16.01 9.85
C LEU A 338 -13.53 -14.96 10.95
N LEU A 339 -13.68 -13.67 10.62
CA LEU A 339 -13.46 -12.56 11.55
C LEU A 339 -14.28 -12.64 12.84
N PRO A 340 -15.57 -13.01 12.83
CA PRO A 340 -16.36 -13.13 14.06
C PRO A 340 -15.73 -14.11 15.09
N THR A 341 -15.15 -15.22 14.59
CA THR A 341 -14.44 -16.21 15.42
C THR A 341 -13.19 -15.59 16.03
N LEU A 342 -12.37 -14.89 15.24
CA LEU A 342 -11.20 -14.18 15.76
C LEU A 342 -11.58 -13.15 16.83
N VAL A 343 -12.63 -12.36 16.61
CA VAL A 343 -13.12 -11.36 17.57
C VAL A 343 -13.61 -12.01 18.85
N TYR A 344 -14.26 -13.16 18.77
CA TYR A 344 -14.69 -13.92 19.96
C TYR A 344 -13.49 -14.39 20.80
N GLU A 345 -12.44 -14.95 20.15
CA GLU A 345 -11.27 -15.51 20.83
C GLU A 345 -10.33 -14.44 21.39
N MET A 346 -10.09 -13.35 20.66
CA MET A 346 -9.05 -12.36 21.00
C MET A 346 -9.60 -10.99 21.41
N GLY A 347 -10.87 -10.71 21.20
CA GLY A 347 -11.45 -9.39 21.41
C GLY A 347 -11.55 -8.94 22.87
N ASP A 348 -11.42 -9.85 23.84
CA ASP A 348 -11.34 -9.47 25.27
C ASP A 348 -9.95 -8.96 25.64
N ALA A 349 -8.91 -9.55 25.06
CA ALA A 349 -7.53 -9.12 25.26
C ALA A 349 -7.20 -7.85 24.43
N PHE A 350 -7.86 -7.69 23.29
CA PHE A 350 -7.65 -6.60 22.33
C PHE A 350 -8.99 -5.97 21.95
N PRO A 351 -9.51 -5.04 22.75
CA PRO A 351 -10.85 -4.45 22.57
C PRO A 351 -11.05 -3.74 21.22
N GLU A 352 -9.97 -3.29 20.57
CA GLU A 352 -9.98 -2.67 19.25
C GLU A 352 -10.56 -3.58 18.16
N LEU A 353 -10.40 -4.90 18.28
CA LEU A 353 -11.02 -5.85 17.34
C LEU A 353 -12.55 -5.81 17.41
N LYS A 354 -13.12 -5.75 18.62
CA LYS A 354 -14.57 -5.64 18.81
C LYS A 354 -15.09 -4.29 18.33
N ALA A 355 -14.39 -3.22 18.70
CA ALA A 355 -14.78 -1.86 18.32
C ALA A 355 -14.80 -1.64 16.82
N GLN A 356 -13.90 -2.31 16.07
CA GLN A 356 -13.73 -2.12 14.63
C GLN A 356 -14.19 -3.31 13.78
N GLN A 357 -14.88 -4.29 14.37
CA GLN A 357 -15.27 -5.53 13.67
C GLN A 357 -15.98 -5.28 12.35
N GLU A 358 -16.90 -4.31 12.29
CA GLU A 358 -17.67 -4.01 11.08
C GLU A 358 -16.78 -3.41 9.99
N LEU A 359 -15.88 -2.48 10.35
CA LEU A 359 -14.91 -1.91 9.42
C LEU A 359 -13.98 -2.99 8.88
N ILE A 360 -13.38 -3.81 9.76
CA ILE A 360 -12.45 -4.88 9.37
C ILE A 360 -13.14 -5.83 8.39
N SER A 361 -14.36 -6.29 8.72
CA SER A 361 -15.14 -7.18 7.88
C SER A 361 -15.37 -6.62 6.46
N ARG A 362 -15.76 -5.34 6.36
CA ARG A 362 -16.02 -4.68 5.08
C ARG A 362 -14.75 -4.49 4.26
N VAL A 363 -13.68 -3.97 4.88
CA VAL A 363 -12.40 -3.75 4.20
C VAL A 363 -11.84 -5.05 3.66
N MET A 364 -11.85 -6.12 4.47
CA MET A 364 -11.40 -7.44 4.04
C MET A 364 -12.24 -7.95 2.88
N LYS A 365 -13.57 -7.96 3.01
CA LYS A 365 -14.48 -8.46 1.98
C LYS A 365 -14.28 -7.77 0.63
N GLU A 366 -14.18 -6.45 0.62
CA GLU A 366 -14.02 -5.71 -0.64
C GLU A 366 -12.64 -5.91 -1.28
N GLU A 367 -11.56 -5.99 -0.48
CA GLU A 367 -10.23 -6.30 -1.01
C GLU A 367 -10.17 -7.75 -1.54
N GLU A 368 -10.85 -8.71 -0.88
CA GLU A 368 -11.02 -10.07 -1.35
C GLU A 368 -11.79 -10.11 -2.68
N ASP A 369 -12.96 -9.48 -2.75
CA ASP A 369 -13.79 -9.40 -3.97
C ASP A 369 -13.01 -8.74 -5.12
N SER A 370 -12.26 -7.69 -4.82
CA SER A 370 -11.42 -7.00 -5.82
C SER A 370 -10.30 -7.90 -6.35
N PHE A 371 -9.65 -8.65 -5.46
CA PHE A 371 -8.56 -9.54 -5.84
C PHE A 371 -9.06 -10.79 -6.58
N LEU A 372 -10.19 -11.35 -6.18
CA LEU A 372 -10.83 -12.49 -6.89
C LEU A 372 -11.16 -12.14 -8.34
N ARG A 373 -11.68 -10.92 -8.61
CA ARG A 373 -11.85 -10.43 -9.99
C ARG A 373 -10.51 -10.32 -10.75
N THR A 374 -9.45 -9.96 -10.06
CA THR A 374 -8.09 -9.90 -10.64
C THR A 374 -7.56 -11.29 -10.95
N LEU A 375 -7.79 -12.26 -10.04
CA LEU A 375 -7.44 -13.67 -10.24
C LEU A 375 -8.16 -14.25 -11.45
N GLU A 376 -9.46 -14.07 -11.57
CA GLU A 376 -10.26 -14.54 -12.70
C GLU A 376 -9.75 -13.96 -14.03
N ARG A 377 -9.46 -12.65 -14.05
CA ARG A 377 -8.86 -12.00 -15.22
C ARG A 377 -7.47 -12.54 -15.57
N GLY A 378 -6.64 -12.79 -14.55
CA GLY A 378 -5.31 -13.38 -14.71
C GLY A 378 -5.38 -14.79 -15.31
N ILE A 379 -6.31 -15.63 -14.83
CA ILE A 379 -6.57 -16.97 -15.37
C ILE A 379 -6.96 -16.89 -16.84
N ASN A 380 -7.88 -15.99 -17.21
CA ASN A 380 -8.30 -15.82 -18.60
C ASN A 380 -7.16 -15.38 -19.52
N LEU A 381 -6.28 -14.48 -19.06
CA LEU A 381 -5.09 -14.05 -19.81
C LEU A 381 -4.07 -15.18 -19.94
N LEU A 382 -3.87 -15.98 -18.90
CA LEU A 382 -2.98 -17.13 -18.93
C LEU A 382 -3.50 -18.22 -19.89
N ASN A 383 -4.80 -18.48 -19.89
CA ASN A 383 -5.43 -19.41 -20.84
C ASN A 383 -5.20 -18.95 -22.27
N GLY A 384 -5.36 -17.65 -22.58
CA GLY A 384 -5.06 -17.08 -23.89
C GLY A 384 -3.59 -17.27 -24.28
N ALA A 385 -2.65 -17.03 -23.36
CA ALA A 385 -1.23 -17.25 -23.59
C ALA A 385 -0.90 -18.74 -23.84
N MET A 386 -1.53 -19.66 -23.13
CA MET A 386 -1.36 -21.10 -23.34
C MET A 386 -1.93 -21.55 -24.71
N ASP A 387 -3.03 -20.96 -25.16
CA ASP A 387 -3.57 -21.23 -26.49
C ASP A 387 -2.64 -20.74 -27.61
N GLU A 388 -1.98 -19.60 -27.44
CA GLU A 388 -0.93 -19.13 -28.35
C GLU A 388 0.29 -20.08 -28.37
N LEU A 389 0.73 -20.56 -27.19
CA LEU A 389 1.80 -21.56 -27.11
C LEU A 389 1.44 -22.85 -27.85
N LYS A 390 0.20 -23.36 -27.69
CA LYS A 390 -0.30 -24.53 -28.43
C LYS A 390 -0.25 -24.31 -29.95
N ALA A 391 -0.71 -23.13 -30.41
CA ALA A 391 -0.70 -22.80 -31.84
C ALA A 391 0.72 -22.75 -32.45
N HIS A 392 1.72 -22.38 -31.64
CA HIS A 392 3.14 -22.33 -32.05
C HIS A 392 3.94 -23.59 -31.67
N GLN A 393 3.31 -24.64 -31.14
CA GLN A 393 3.95 -25.88 -30.67
C GLN A 393 5.05 -25.64 -29.61
N LEU A 394 4.89 -24.60 -28.77
CA LEU A 394 5.77 -24.28 -27.68
C LEU A 394 5.23 -24.91 -26.39
N THR A 395 6.12 -25.30 -25.47
CA THR A 395 5.77 -25.97 -24.20
C THR A 395 6.13 -25.15 -22.97
N GLN A 396 6.74 -23.97 -23.15
CA GLN A 396 7.19 -23.14 -22.05
C GLN A 396 6.65 -21.71 -22.19
N LEU A 397 6.05 -21.21 -21.13
CA LEU A 397 5.62 -19.80 -21.01
C LEU A 397 6.85 -18.92 -20.73
N ASP A 398 6.98 -17.84 -21.49
CA ASP A 398 8.04 -16.82 -21.31
C ASP A 398 7.94 -16.18 -19.90
N GLY A 399 9.07 -16.12 -19.19
CA GLY A 399 9.13 -15.55 -17.84
C GLY A 399 8.76 -14.08 -17.77
N LYS A 400 8.93 -13.29 -18.86
CA LYS A 400 8.43 -11.92 -18.95
C LYS A 400 6.91 -11.84 -19.03
N ALA A 401 6.27 -12.81 -19.70
CA ALA A 401 4.82 -12.92 -19.73
C ALA A 401 4.27 -13.25 -18.34
N ALA A 402 4.90 -14.21 -17.63
CA ALA A 402 4.59 -14.54 -16.24
C ALA A 402 4.82 -13.33 -15.31
N PHE A 403 5.94 -12.60 -15.48
CA PHE A 403 6.22 -11.38 -14.70
C PHE A 403 5.20 -10.28 -14.97
N ARG A 404 4.74 -10.10 -16.19
CA ARG A 404 3.67 -9.14 -16.52
C ARG A 404 2.33 -9.50 -15.87
N LEU A 405 1.99 -10.79 -15.80
CA LEU A 405 0.82 -11.27 -15.06
C LEU A 405 0.95 -10.93 -13.57
N PHE A 406 2.13 -11.13 -12.99
CA PHE A 406 2.42 -10.80 -11.60
C PHE A 406 2.42 -9.29 -11.34
N ASP A 407 3.21 -8.52 -12.08
CA ASP A 407 3.47 -7.09 -11.80
C ASP A 407 2.25 -6.20 -12.13
N THR A 408 1.61 -6.45 -13.28
CA THR A 408 0.52 -5.60 -13.78
C THR A 408 -0.86 -6.04 -13.25
N TYR A 409 -1.07 -7.35 -13.15
CA TYR A 409 -2.37 -7.90 -12.78
C TYR A 409 -2.39 -8.51 -11.37
N GLY A 410 -1.25 -8.55 -10.67
CA GLY A 410 -1.16 -9.15 -9.33
C GLY A 410 -1.42 -10.66 -9.32
N PHE A 411 -1.22 -11.33 -10.46
CA PHE A 411 -1.44 -12.77 -10.62
C PHE A 411 -0.18 -13.54 -10.22
N PRO A 412 -0.21 -14.37 -9.16
CA PRO A 412 0.98 -14.95 -8.58
C PRO A 412 1.69 -15.98 -9.48
N LEU A 413 3.02 -16.06 -9.37
CA LEU A 413 3.84 -16.97 -10.18
C LEU A 413 3.49 -18.44 -9.93
N ASP A 414 3.37 -18.86 -8.67
CA ASP A 414 3.07 -20.24 -8.29
C ASP A 414 1.70 -20.72 -8.81
N LEU A 415 0.71 -19.83 -8.86
CA LEU A 415 -0.57 -20.12 -9.51
C LEU A 415 -0.42 -20.20 -11.04
N THR A 416 0.42 -19.34 -11.63
CA THR A 416 0.79 -19.43 -13.05
C THR A 416 1.45 -20.77 -13.35
N GLU A 417 2.42 -21.18 -12.55
CA GLU A 417 3.13 -22.47 -12.69
C GLU A 417 2.19 -23.67 -12.51
N LEU A 418 1.30 -23.62 -11.51
CA LEU A 418 0.31 -24.67 -11.26
C LEU A 418 -0.60 -24.87 -12.48
N ILE A 419 -1.23 -23.79 -12.95
CA ILE A 419 -2.15 -23.85 -14.11
C ILE A 419 -1.41 -24.26 -15.37
N CYS A 420 -0.19 -23.75 -15.61
CA CYS A 420 0.64 -24.19 -16.73
C CYS A 420 0.92 -25.68 -16.67
N ARG A 421 1.35 -26.20 -15.52
CA ARG A 421 1.66 -27.63 -15.31
C ARG A 421 0.44 -28.54 -15.53
N GLU A 422 -0.72 -28.15 -15.01
CA GLU A 422 -1.98 -28.89 -15.21
C GLU A 422 -2.39 -28.96 -16.70
N ASN A 423 -1.95 -27.99 -17.49
CA ASN A 423 -2.21 -27.94 -18.95
C ASN A 423 -1.03 -28.44 -19.80
N GLY A 424 0.01 -29.03 -19.18
CA GLY A 424 1.18 -29.62 -19.89
C GLY A 424 2.21 -28.59 -20.32
N PHE A 425 2.24 -27.40 -19.71
CA PHE A 425 3.24 -26.35 -19.93
C PHE A 425 4.18 -26.18 -18.73
N THR A 426 5.31 -25.56 -18.98
CA THR A 426 6.25 -25.08 -17.96
C THR A 426 6.34 -23.57 -18.01
N VAL A 427 6.89 -22.93 -16.98
CA VAL A 427 7.17 -21.50 -16.94
C VAL A 427 8.69 -21.29 -16.86
N ASP A 428 9.22 -20.27 -17.53
CA ASP A 428 10.61 -19.83 -17.37
C ASP A 428 10.77 -19.03 -16.08
N SER A 429 10.84 -19.73 -14.95
CA SER A 429 10.95 -19.14 -13.61
C SER A 429 12.26 -18.37 -13.44
N LYS A 430 13.34 -18.78 -14.13
CA LYS A 430 14.63 -18.07 -14.08
C LYS A 430 14.53 -16.67 -14.69
N GLN A 431 13.92 -16.57 -15.86
CA GLN A 431 13.69 -15.26 -16.49
C GLN A 431 12.70 -14.40 -15.69
N PHE A 432 11.70 -15.00 -15.06
CA PHE A 432 10.82 -14.31 -14.12
C PHE A 432 11.61 -13.71 -12.94
N GLU A 433 12.50 -14.49 -12.33
CA GLU A 433 13.34 -14.03 -11.22
C GLU A 433 14.26 -12.89 -11.64
N GLU A 434 14.83 -12.93 -12.85
CA GLU A 434 15.65 -11.84 -13.40
C GLU A 434 14.85 -10.53 -13.49
N GLU A 435 13.63 -10.56 -13.99
CA GLU A 435 12.75 -9.38 -14.06
C GLU A 435 12.33 -8.90 -12.65
N MET A 436 12.06 -9.81 -11.73
CA MET A 436 11.78 -9.51 -10.33
C MET A 436 12.97 -8.81 -9.64
N GLN A 437 14.19 -9.30 -9.85
CA GLN A 437 15.40 -8.68 -9.31
C GLN A 437 15.62 -7.27 -9.88
N LYS A 438 15.38 -7.07 -11.16
CA LYS A 438 15.43 -5.72 -11.77
C LYS A 438 14.42 -4.76 -11.14
N GLN A 439 13.21 -5.24 -10.82
CA GLN A 439 12.19 -4.43 -10.13
C GLN A 439 12.62 -4.12 -8.69
N LYS A 440 13.05 -5.14 -7.93
CA LYS A 440 13.55 -4.98 -6.54
C LYS A 440 14.73 -4.00 -6.48
N GLN A 441 15.67 -4.09 -7.43
CA GLN A 441 16.81 -3.18 -7.49
C GLN A 441 16.39 -1.74 -7.78
N ARG A 442 15.43 -1.54 -8.70
CA ARG A 442 14.85 -0.21 -8.94
C ARG A 442 14.17 0.36 -7.69
N ALA A 443 13.41 -0.47 -6.98
CA ALA A 443 12.73 -0.08 -5.73
C ALA A 443 13.75 0.24 -4.61
N ARG A 444 14.79 -0.58 -4.41
CA ARG A 444 15.86 -0.34 -3.44
C ARG A 444 16.64 0.93 -3.75
N ASN A 445 17.04 1.14 -5.01
CA ASN A 445 17.75 2.35 -5.43
C ASN A 445 16.89 3.62 -5.29
N ALA A 446 15.56 3.46 -5.29
CA ALA A 446 14.63 4.57 -5.05
C ALA A 446 14.46 4.92 -3.55
N ALA A 447 14.70 3.98 -2.65
CA ALA A 447 14.44 4.08 -1.21
C ALA A 447 15.69 4.21 -0.32
N ALA A 448 16.91 4.03 -0.87
CA ALA A 448 18.12 4.07 -0.08
C ALA A 448 18.38 5.48 0.49
N VAL A 449 18.32 5.60 1.81
CA VAL A 449 18.73 6.76 2.61
C VAL A 449 19.87 6.28 3.51
N GLU A 450 21.03 6.92 3.43
CA GLU A 450 22.17 6.66 4.30
C GLU A 450 22.22 7.77 5.35
N ASN A 451 21.90 7.44 6.60
CA ASN A 451 21.98 8.34 7.73
C ASN A 451 23.36 8.23 8.36
N GLY A 452 24.06 9.35 8.52
CA GLY A 452 25.27 9.45 9.34
C GLY A 452 24.94 9.44 10.84
N ASP A 453 25.97 9.31 11.67
CA ASP A 453 25.83 9.43 13.11
C ASP A 453 25.58 10.88 13.54
N TRP A 454 24.94 11.06 14.71
CA TRP A 454 24.73 12.37 15.31
C TRP A 454 26.03 12.93 15.89
N GLU A 455 26.43 14.09 15.43
CA GLU A 455 27.53 14.89 16.04
C GLU A 455 26.93 15.83 17.08
N VAL A 456 27.26 15.61 18.37
CA VAL A 456 26.74 16.38 19.49
C VAL A 456 27.59 17.60 19.71
N LEU A 457 27.01 18.78 19.68
CA LEU A 457 27.65 20.07 19.92
C LEU A 457 27.41 20.56 21.35
N ARG A 458 26.19 20.34 21.85
CA ARG A 458 25.75 20.75 23.19
C ARG A 458 24.82 19.67 23.76
N GLU A 459 24.97 19.37 25.02
CA GLU A 459 24.00 18.55 25.76
C GLU A 459 22.74 19.37 26.05
N GLY A 460 21.58 18.74 25.98
CA GLY A 460 20.31 19.39 26.25
C GLY A 460 19.12 18.63 25.65
N GLU A 461 17.92 19.00 26.09
CA GLU A 461 16.65 18.50 25.57
C GLU A 461 16.02 19.57 24.67
N GLN A 462 15.33 19.13 23.61
CA GLN A 462 14.58 20.02 22.73
C GLN A 462 13.25 20.41 23.36
N GLN A 463 12.90 21.69 23.30
CA GLN A 463 11.61 22.22 23.69
C GLN A 463 10.88 22.83 22.49
N PHE A 464 9.66 22.35 22.23
CA PHE A 464 8.79 22.92 21.18
C PHE A 464 8.03 24.15 21.72
N VAL A 465 8.22 25.30 21.08
CA VAL A 465 7.59 26.58 21.45
C VAL A 465 6.63 27.11 20.36
N GLY A 466 6.42 26.34 19.29
CA GLY A 466 5.72 26.78 18.09
C GLY A 466 4.21 26.93 18.19
N TYR A 467 3.57 26.57 19.33
CA TYR A 467 2.17 26.96 19.58
C TYR A 467 2.00 28.45 19.88
N ASP A 468 3.04 29.06 20.47
CA ASP A 468 2.98 30.44 20.96
C ASP A 468 3.88 31.39 20.16
N TYR A 469 4.91 30.87 19.50
CA TYR A 469 5.94 31.66 18.80
C TYR A 469 6.18 31.15 17.39
N THR A 470 6.39 32.10 16.46
CA THR A 470 6.83 31.84 15.07
C THR A 470 8.31 32.16 14.87
N GLU A 471 8.91 32.86 15.84
CA GLU A 471 10.33 33.20 15.91
C GLU A 471 10.83 32.96 17.32
N TYR A 472 11.99 32.34 17.48
CA TYR A 472 12.56 32.07 18.80
C TYR A 472 14.10 31.92 18.72
N GLU A 473 14.79 32.43 19.75
CA GLU A 473 16.26 32.24 19.90
C GLU A 473 16.54 30.76 20.18
N CYS A 474 17.57 30.23 19.50
CA CYS A 474 17.91 28.82 19.64
C CYS A 474 19.40 28.56 19.37
N HIS A 475 19.81 27.35 19.80
CA HIS A 475 21.12 26.79 19.53
C HIS A 475 20.98 25.41 18.91
N ILE A 476 22.00 25.02 18.10
CA ILE A 476 22.06 23.66 17.56
C ILE A 476 22.67 22.76 18.65
N LEU A 477 21.86 21.76 19.09
CA LEU A 477 22.32 20.72 20.03
C LEU A 477 23.16 19.68 19.30
N ARG A 478 22.71 19.18 18.17
CA ARG A 478 23.38 18.15 17.38
C ARG A 478 22.95 18.19 15.93
N TYR A 479 23.78 17.61 15.06
CA TYR A 479 23.49 17.49 13.64
C TYR A 479 23.98 16.16 13.10
N ARG A 480 23.42 15.73 11.96
CA ARG A 480 23.94 14.60 11.19
C ARG A 480 23.85 14.86 9.69
N LYS A 481 24.71 14.17 8.93
CA LYS A 481 24.71 14.17 7.47
C LYS A 481 23.84 13.05 6.95
N VAL A 482 22.98 13.34 5.99
CA VAL A 482 22.10 12.37 5.33
C VAL A 482 22.35 12.38 3.83
N THR A 483 22.53 11.19 3.24
CA THR A 483 22.71 11.05 1.79
C THR A 483 21.54 10.26 1.21
N GLN A 484 20.84 10.85 0.24
CA GLN A 484 19.76 10.22 -0.48
C GLN A 484 19.94 10.39 -1.99
N LYS A 485 20.05 9.31 -2.76
CA LYS A 485 20.13 9.29 -4.24
C LYS A 485 21.23 10.14 -4.89
N LYS A 486 22.29 10.59 -4.27
CA LYS A 486 23.32 11.55 -4.71
C LYS A 486 23.12 12.98 -4.20
N SER A 487 22.08 13.25 -3.41
CA SER A 487 21.88 14.52 -2.74
C SER A 487 22.27 14.39 -1.28
N THR A 488 23.00 15.37 -0.78
CA THR A 488 23.38 15.46 0.64
C THR A 488 22.51 16.50 1.30
N PHE A 489 21.99 16.16 2.47
CA PHE A 489 21.28 17.06 3.39
C PHE A 489 21.91 16.97 4.76
N TYR A 490 21.55 17.90 5.60
CA TYR A 490 21.90 17.88 7.01
C TYR A 490 20.63 17.98 7.84
N GLU A 491 20.60 17.24 8.91
CA GLU A 491 19.55 17.24 9.91
C GLU A 491 20.07 17.88 11.18
N LEU A 492 19.31 18.82 11.73
CA LEU A 492 19.66 19.60 12.90
C LEU A 492 18.62 19.38 14.00
N ILE A 493 19.07 19.31 15.26
CA ILE A 493 18.21 19.37 16.45
C ILE A 493 18.57 20.63 17.23
N LEU A 494 17.55 21.44 17.51
CA LEU A 494 17.66 22.70 18.24
C LEU A 494 17.23 22.50 19.69
N ASP A 495 17.74 23.31 20.63
CA ASP A 495 17.29 23.35 22.04
C ASP A 495 15.86 23.91 22.16
N TYR A 496 15.55 25.01 21.51
CA TYR A 496 14.23 25.54 21.35
C TYR A 496 13.85 25.57 19.89
N THR A 497 12.61 25.19 19.57
CA THR A 497 12.14 25.24 18.19
C THR A 497 10.72 25.76 18.06
N PRO A 498 10.48 26.78 17.23
CA PRO A 498 9.15 27.15 16.81
C PRO A 498 8.63 26.32 15.63
N PHE A 499 9.49 25.50 14.98
CA PHE A 499 9.12 24.70 13.81
C PHE A 499 8.32 23.47 14.21
N TYR A 500 7.11 23.33 13.66
CA TYR A 500 6.30 22.13 13.79
C TYR A 500 6.90 20.99 12.96
N GLY A 501 7.19 19.86 13.60
CA GLY A 501 7.60 18.64 12.91
C GLY A 501 6.40 17.87 12.32
N GLU A 502 6.55 17.31 11.14
CA GLU A 502 5.51 16.53 10.45
C GLU A 502 4.88 15.48 11.39
N MET A 503 3.60 15.65 11.71
CA MET A 503 2.84 14.75 12.61
C MET A 503 1.35 14.90 12.38
N GLY A 504 0.55 13.84 12.66
CA GLY A 504 -0.92 13.88 12.62
C GLY A 504 -1.49 14.25 11.24
N GLY A 505 -0.73 14.02 10.16
CA GLY A 505 -1.11 14.37 8.79
C GLY A 505 -0.76 15.82 8.38
N GLN A 506 -0.33 16.69 9.30
CA GLN A 506 0.16 18.02 8.96
C GLN A 506 1.64 17.96 8.58
N VAL A 507 1.99 18.58 7.44
CA VAL A 507 3.38 18.71 6.99
C VAL A 507 4.21 19.56 7.94
N GLY A 508 5.52 19.31 7.95
CA GLY A 508 6.47 20.09 8.73
C GLY A 508 6.63 21.53 8.21
N ASP A 509 6.99 22.42 9.13
CA ASP A 509 7.25 23.81 8.79
C ASP A 509 8.54 23.97 8.01
N LYS A 510 8.59 25.07 7.29
CA LYS A 510 9.76 25.59 6.58
C LYS A 510 10.08 26.97 7.11
N GLY A 511 11.30 27.45 6.84
CA GLY A 511 11.72 28.78 7.24
C GLY A 511 13.23 28.92 7.20
N VAL A 512 13.79 29.67 8.13
CA VAL A 512 15.21 29.99 8.16
C VAL A 512 15.77 29.99 9.60
N LEU A 513 17.04 29.69 9.73
CA LEU A 513 17.86 30.04 10.90
C LEU A 513 18.73 31.25 10.54
N VAL A 514 18.62 32.30 11.32
CA VAL A 514 19.35 33.57 11.10
C VAL A 514 20.33 33.80 12.23
N SER A 515 21.60 33.99 11.91
CA SER A 515 22.64 34.49 12.83
C SER A 515 23.13 35.90 12.42
N GLU A 516 24.07 36.49 13.13
CA GLU A 516 24.62 37.78 12.74
C GLU A 516 25.28 37.75 11.35
N ASP A 517 25.89 36.61 10.96
CA ASP A 517 26.70 36.49 9.75
C ASP A 517 26.02 35.76 8.59
N GLU A 518 24.99 34.93 8.86
CA GLU A 518 24.43 34.10 7.83
C GLU A 518 22.93 33.75 8.05
N THR A 519 22.29 33.34 6.95
CA THR A 519 20.94 32.75 6.96
C THR A 519 21.00 31.38 6.34
N VAL A 520 20.40 30.39 7.01
CA VAL A 520 20.35 29.00 6.57
C VAL A 520 18.89 28.55 6.39
N ASP A 521 18.57 28.07 5.19
CA ASP A 521 17.21 27.62 4.87
C ASP A 521 16.88 26.28 5.58
N ILE A 522 15.77 26.23 6.28
CA ILE A 522 15.10 25.01 6.72
C ILE A 522 14.04 24.64 5.68
N ILE A 523 14.35 23.61 4.91
CA ILE A 523 13.53 23.19 3.76
C ILE A 523 12.38 22.26 4.13
N ASP A 524 12.47 21.64 5.30
CA ASP A 524 11.44 20.75 5.86
C ASP A 524 11.72 20.51 7.35
N THR A 525 10.69 20.14 8.12
CA THR A 525 10.84 19.75 9.53
C THR A 525 10.08 18.45 9.76
N LYS A 526 10.80 17.39 10.13
CA LYS A 526 10.24 16.07 10.42
C LYS A 526 10.20 15.80 11.91
N ARG A 527 9.49 14.77 12.30
CA ARG A 527 9.46 14.29 13.67
C ARG A 527 10.10 12.91 13.75
N GLU A 528 11.07 12.75 14.65
CA GLU A 528 11.72 11.48 14.96
C GLU A 528 11.92 11.40 16.47
N ASN A 529 11.49 10.29 17.10
CA ASN A 529 11.62 10.07 18.55
C ASN A 529 11.13 11.25 19.40
N ASN A 530 9.98 11.79 19.10
CA ASN A 530 9.35 12.96 19.72
C ASN A 530 10.15 14.28 19.60
N GLN A 531 11.15 14.34 18.72
CA GLN A 531 11.93 15.55 18.45
C GLN A 531 11.65 16.08 17.02
N SER A 532 11.65 17.39 16.88
CA SER A 532 11.60 18.07 15.59
C SER A 532 12.99 18.07 14.95
N ILE A 533 13.10 17.48 13.78
CA ILE A 533 14.34 17.39 12.98
C ILE A 533 14.25 18.41 11.85
N HIS A 534 15.15 19.38 11.86
CA HIS A 534 15.19 20.45 10.85
C HIS A 534 16.13 20.06 9.71
N ILE A 535 15.62 20.04 8.49
CA ILE A 535 16.35 19.60 7.30
C ILE A 535 16.88 20.83 6.54
N THR A 536 18.19 20.83 6.28
CA THR A 536 18.87 21.88 5.49
C THR A 536 19.78 21.27 4.44
N LYS A 537 20.05 22.02 3.37
CA LYS A 537 21.01 21.63 2.32
C LYS A 537 22.45 22.01 2.66
N LYS A 538 22.66 22.96 3.56
CA LYS A 538 23.97 23.50 3.94
C LYS A 538 24.03 23.68 5.45
N LEU A 539 25.09 23.21 6.08
CA LEU A 539 25.37 23.55 7.49
C LEU A 539 25.73 25.00 7.63
N PRO A 540 25.37 25.64 8.77
CA PRO A 540 25.95 26.94 9.15
C PRO A 540 27.46 26.88 9.19
N GLU A 541 28.12 28.00 8.84
CA GLU A 541 29.59 28.12 8.93
C GLU A 541 30.06 28.10 10.40
N ASN A 542 29.26 28.72 11.28
CA ASN A 542 29.48 28.68 12.73
C ASN A 542 28.34 27.93 13.43
N LEU A 543 28.54 26.64 13.66
CA LEU A 543 27.56 25.76 14.35
C LEU A 543 27.35 26.15 15.83
N GLY A 544 28.28 26.90 16.43
CA GLY A 544 28.17 27.34 17.82
C GLY A 544 27.50 28.69 18.01
N ALA A 545 27.06 29.35 16.95
CA ALA A 545 26.41 30.66 16.99
C ALA A 545 25.01 30.59 17.67
N ASP A 546 24.56 31.75 18.11
CA ASP A 546 23.18 31.97 18.50
C ASP A 546 22.35 32.20 17.23
N PHE A 547 21.24 31.51 17.10
CA PHE A 547 20.37 31.64 15.94
C PHE A 547 18.97 32.12 16.35
N MET A 548 18.38 32.94 15.49
CA MET A 548 16.92 33.16 15.49
C MET A 548 16.30 32.20 14.52
N ALA A 549 15.50 31.27 15.04
CA ALA A 549 14.69 30.32 14.27
C ALA A 549 13.40 31.03 13.83
N CYS A 550 13.22 31.26 12.52
CA CYS A 550 12.08 31.98 11.95
C CYS A 550 11.30 31.06 11.01
N VAL A 551 10.05 30.81 11.34
CA VAL A 551 9.13 30.01 10.52
C VAL A 551 8.58 30.84 9.36
N ASP A 552 8.37 30.22 8.20
CA ASP A 552 7.62 30.79 7.07
C ASP A 552 6.14 30.94 7.48
N THR A 553 5.79 32.12 7.96
CA THR A 553 4.48 32.42 8.55
C THR A 553 3.34 32.31 7.54
N ASP A 554 3.58 32.65 6.28
CA ASP A 554 2.56 32.55 5.23
C ASP A 554 2.15 31.09 5.01
N LYS A 555 3.13 30.17 4.90
CA LYS A 555 2.88 28.75 4.75
C LYS A 555 2.27 28.15 6.00
N ARG A 556 2.73 28.56 7.19
CA ARG A 556 2.17 28.13 8.45
C ARG A 556 0.69 28.52 8.57
N ASP A 557 0.33 29.78 8.26
CA ASP A 557 -1.03 30.26 8.33
C ASP A 557 -1.97 29.51 7.36
N MET A 558 -1.48 29.24 6.14
CA MET A 558 -2.21 28.42 5.18
C MET A 558 -2.41 26.96 5.68
N SER A 559 -1.37 26.35 6.26
CA SER A 559 -1.48 25.02 6.86
C SER A 559 -2.42 25.01 8.06
N ALA A 560 -2.36 26.01 8.93
CA ALA A 560 -3.23 26.18 10.09
C ALA A 560 -4.70 26.33 9.67
N ALA A 561 -4.96 27.12 8.63
CA ALA A 561 -6.30 27.28 8.03
C ALA A 561 -6.85 25.95 7.48
N ASN A 562 -6.03 25.24 6.70
CA ASN A 562 -6.38 23.90 6.17
C ASN A 562 -6.59 22.88 7.29
N HIS A 563 -5.76 22.89 8.36
CA HIS A 563 -5.93 21.99 9.49
C HIS A 563 -7.22 22.27 10.27
N THR A 564 -7.50 23.53 10.55
CA THR A 564 -8.74 23.92 11.21
C THR A 564 -9.95 23.53 10.36
N ALA A 565 -9.87 23.75 9.03
CA ALA A 565 -10.94 23.33 8.10
C ALA A 565 -11.13 21.81 8.08
N THR A 566 -10.08 21.02 8.33
CA THR A 566 -10.18 19.55 8.43
C THR A 566 -11.05 19.13 9.62
N HIS A 567 -10.92 19.76 10.78
CA HIS A 567 -11.77 19.52 11.94
C HIS A 567 -13.24 19.91 11.65
N LEU A 568 -13.47 21.08 11.02
CA LEU A 568 -14.82 21.49 10.62
C LEU A 568 -15.43 20.51 9.60
N LEU A 569 -14.60 19.97 8.70
CA LEU A 569 -15.01 18.98 7.70
C LEU A 569 -15.44 17.66 8.36
N ASP A 570 -14.67 17.13 9.33
CA ASP A 570 -15.03 15.93 10.07
C ASP A 570 -16.39 16.11 10.77
N TYR A 571 -16.56 17.23 11.47
CA TYR A 571 -17.83 17.57 12.10
C TYR A 571 -18.98 17.62 11.09
N ALA A 572 -18.79 18.30 9.96
CA ALA A 572 -19.83 18.46 8.94
C ALA A 572 -20.20 17.12 8.26
N LEU A 573 -19.22 16.27 8.00
CA LEU A 573 -19.44 14.92 7.44
C LEU A 573 -20.27 14.06 8.37
N LYS A 574 -20.00 14.08 9.69
CA LYS A 574 -20.82 13.37 10.68
C LYS A 574 -22.26 13.88 10.72
N GLN A 575 -22.45 15.18 10.60
CA GLN A 575 -23.79 15.76 10.57
C GLN A 575 -24.60 15.38 9.32
N VAL A 576 -23.96 15.22 8.18
CA VAL A 576 -24.64 14.93 6.90
C VAL A 576 -24.76 13.43 6.64
N LEU A 577 -23.70 12.67 6.92
CA LEU A 577 -23.60 11.24 6.58
C LEU A 577 -23.87 10.30 7.76
N GLY A 578 -23.77 10.81 9.01
CA GLY A 578 -24.02 10.06 10.23
C GLY A 578 -22.76 9.70 11.03
N ASP A 579 -22.97 9.16 12.23
CA ASP A 579 -21.93 8.90 13.25
C ASP A 579 -20.91 7.80 12.87
N HIS A 580 -21.18 7.02 11.81
CA HIS A 580 -20.24 6.03 11.30
C HIS A 580 -19.04 6.64 10.57
N VAL A 581 -19.06 7.95 10.32
CA VAL A 581 -17.92 8.66 9.72
C VAL A 581 -16.82 8.79 10.76
N GLU A 582 -15.68 8.15 10.46
CA GLU A 582 -14.46 8.23 11.26
C GLU A 582 -13.29 8.59 10.37
N GLN A 583 -12.40 9.44 10.84
CA GLN A 583 -11.14 9.73 10.13
C GLN A 583 -10.29 8.47 10.01
N LYS A 584 -9.86 8.14 8.80
CA LYS A 584 -8.94 7.03 8.49
C LYS A 584 -7.56 7.51 8.00
N GLY A 585 -7.44 8.77 7.70
CA GLY A 585 -6.21 9.45 7.35
C GLY A 585 -6.45 10.91 7.04
N SER A 586 -5.41 11.72 7.21
CA SER A 586 -5.42 13.13 6.81
C SER A 586 -4.08 13.52 6.20
N TYR A 587 -4.10 14.56 5.39
CA TYR A 587 -2.91 15.24 4.92
C TYR A 587 -3.22 16.73 4.82
N VAL A 588 -2.44 17.55 5.48
CA VAL A 588 -2.64 18.99 5.57
C VAL A 588 -1.36 19.69 5.17
N SER A 589 -1.42 20.48 4.13
CA SER A 589 -0.33 21.30 3.60
C SER A 589 -0.79 22.74 3.38
N PRO A 590 0.12 23.68 3.05
CA PRO A 590 -0.29 25.02 2.62
C PRO A 590 -1.25 25.00 1.43
N GLU A 591 -1.05 24.06 0.49
CA GLU A 591 -1.76 24.03 -0.80
C GLU A 591 -3.15 23.37 -0.72
N SER A 592 -3.34 22.43 0.20
CA SER A 592 -4.60 21.66 0.28
C SER A 592 -4.70 20.87 1.58
N LEU A 593 -5.91 20.47 1.88
CA LEU A 593 -6.19 19.42 2.83
C LEU A 593 -6.76 18.19 2.12
N ARG A 594 -6.47 17.01 2.67
CA ARG A 594 -7.02 15.72 2.26
C ARG A 594 -7.53 14.99 3.49
N PHE A 595 -8.76 14.50 3.41
CA PHE A 595 -9.44 13.80 4.48
C PHE A 595 -9.97 12.45 4.00
N ASP A 596 -9.45 11.37 4.57
CA ASP A 596 -9.87 10.01 4.29
C ASP A 596 -10.78 9.53 5.43
N PHE A 597 -11.98 9.06 5.11
CA PHE A 597 -13.00 8.73 6.12
C PHE A 597 -13.78 7.46 5.74
N SER A 598 -14.35 6.79 6.76
CA SER A 598 -15.20 5.63 6.56
C SER A 598 -16.56 6.03 6.00
N HIS A 599 -16.88 5.54 4.79
CA HIS A 599 -18.21 5.67 4.19
C HIS A 599 -18.36 4.66 3.03
N TYR A 600 -19.54 4.05 2.90
CA TYR A 600 -19.72 2.84 2.07
C TYR A 600 -20.12 3.13 0.64
N GLN A 601 -20.60 4.31 0.34
CA GLN A 601 -21.09 4.70 -0.98
C GLN A 601 -20.48 6.01 -1.45
N LYS A 602 -20.65 6.32 -2.73
CA LYS A 602 -20.25 7.62 -3.24
C LYS A 602 -21.07 8.72 -2.54
N VAL A 603 -20.39 9.74 -2.06
CA VAL A 603 -21.08 10.94 -1.51
C VAL A 603 -21.68 11.70 -2.69
N THR A 604 -22.97 12.02 -2.58
CA THR A 604 -23.70 12.72 -3.64
C THR A 604 -23.31 14.19 -3.71
N ASP A 605 -23.49 14.80 -4.87
CA ASP A 605 -23.19 16.23 -5.05
C ASP A 605 -24.01 17.13 -4.10
N GLU A 606 -25.25 16.71 -3.74
CA GLU A 606 -26.07 17.45 -2.77
C GLU A 606 -25.53 17.31 -1.34
N GLU A 607 -25.10 16.12 -0.92
CA GLU A 607 -24.45 15.90 0.37
C GLU A 607 -23.14 16.70 0.46
N LEU A 608 -22.31 16.69 -0.59
CA LEU A 608 -21.08 17.49 -0.64
C LEU A 608 -21.40 19.00 -0.51
N ARG A 609 -22.45 19.50 -1.16
CA ARG A 609 -22.90 20.90 -1.01
C ARG A 609 -23.39 21.20 0.40
N GLN A 610 -24.07 20.27 1.06
CA GLN A 610 -24.49 20.43 2.45
C GLN A 610 -23.29 20.50 3.39
N VAL A 611 -22.30 19.62 3.23
CA VAL A 611 -21.03 19.66 3.98
C VAL A 611 -20.33 21.00 3.78
N GLU A 612 -20.15 21.46 2.55
CA GLU A 612 -19.55 22.78 2.27
C GLU A 612 -20.33 23.94 2.94
N ARG A 613 -21.66 23.90 2.93
CA ARG A 613 -22.50 24.92 3.57
C ARG A 613 -22.31 24.97 5.08
N ILE A 614 -22.21 23.79 5.72
CA ILE A 614 -21.97 23.68 7.17
C ILE A 614 -20.57 24.23 7.50
N VAL A 615 -19.51 23.77 6.83
CA VAL A 615 -18.15 24.27 7.07
C VAL A 615 -18.05 25.76 6.88
N ASN A 616 -18.56 26.30 5.75
CA ASN A 616 -18.52 27.72 5.49
C ASN A 616 -19.44 28.52 6.45
N SER A 617 -20.49 27.90 7.01
CA SER A 617 -21.31 28.55 8.06
C SER A 617 -20.51 28.68 9.36
N MET A 618 -19.75 27.63 9.75
CA MET A 618 -18.88 27.67 10.94
C MET A 618 -17.72 28.67 10.77
N ILE A 619 -17.18 28.79 9.55
CA ILE A 619 -16.19 29.81 9.21
C ILE A 619 -16.75 31.22 9.47
N ARG A 620 -17.96 31.52 8.99
CA ARG A 620 -18.60 32.83 9.16
C ARG A 620 -19.01 33.16 10.61
N GLN A 621 -19.13 32.11 11.47
CA GLN A 621 -19.43 32.32 12.89
C GLN A 621 -18.20 32.78 13.67
N ASP A 622 -17.00 32.68 13.08
CA ASP A 622 -15.72 33.12 13.65
C ASP A 622 -15.47 32.56 15.07
N PHE A 623 -15.69 31.28 15.25
CA PHE A 623 -15.39 30.62 16.53
C PHE A 623 -13.91 30.79 16.85
N LYS A 624 -13.60 31.26 18.05
CA LYS A 624 -12.23 31.37 18.55
C LYS A 624 -11.65 29.98 18.87
N LEU A 625 -10.34 29.85 18.76
CA LEU A 625 -9.62 28.69 19.24
C LEU A 625 -9.75 28.59 20.76
N GLU A 626 -10.34 27.53 21.25
CA GLU A 626 -10.27 27.13 22.66
C GLU A 626 -9.29 25.96 22.74
N GLU A 627 -8.24 26.14 23.54
CA GLU A 627 -7.15 25.17 23.64
C GLU A 627 -6.95 24.77 25.11
N PHE A 628 -6.94 23.44 25.35
CA PHE A 628 -6.67 22.87 26.66
C PHE A 628 -5.41 22.01 26.54
N ARG A 629 -4.29 22.49 27.09
CA ARG A 629 -2.99 21.81 27.07
C ARG A 629 -2.83 20.94 28.29
N ASP A 630 -2.09 19.83 28.15
CA ASP A 630 -1.76 18.90 29.26
C ASP A 630 -2.99 18.38 30.05
N THR A 631 -4.12 18.22 29.35
CA THR A 631 -5.38 17.75 29.96
C THR A 631 -5.34 16.24 30.16
N PRO A 632 -5.66 15.69 31.35
CA PRO A 632 -5.83 14.28 31.54
C PRO A 632 -6.86 13.68 30.57
N ILE A 633 -6.59 12.48 30.03
CA ILE A 633 -7.44 11.85 29.00
C ILE A 633 -8.91 11.76 29.42
N GLU A 634 -9.19 11.40 30.68
CA GLU A 634 -10.56 11.24 31.13
C GLU A 634 -11.31 12.59 31.19
N GLU A 635 -10.64 13.65 31.63
CA GLU A 635 -11.18 14.99 31.60
C GLU A 635 -11.41 15.50 30.17
N ALA A 636 -10.50 15.17 29.27
CA ALA A 636 -10.62 15.50 27.86
C ALA A 636 -11.82 14.81 27.19
N LYS A 637 -12.14 13.57 27.57
CA LYS A 637 -13.36 12.86 27.14
C LYS A 637 -14.62 13.49 27.69
N GLU A 638 -14.61 13.95 28.95
CA GLU A 638 -15.75 14.68 29.56
C GLU A 638 -16.03 16.00 28.84
N LEU A 639 -15.02 16.64 28.26
CA LEU A 639 -15.18 17.80 27.37
C LEU A 639 -15.88 17.46 26.05
N GLY A 640 -16.14 16.19 25.77
CA GLY A 640 -16.71 15.71 24.50
C GLY A 640 -15.71 15.68 23.35
N ALA A 641 -14.42 15.68 23.64
CA ALA A 641 -13.39 15.66 22.63
C ALA A 641 -13.26 14.27 21.97
N ILE A 642 -13.22 14.25 20.64
CA ILE A 642 -13.07 13.04 19.82
C ILE A 642 -11.58 12.70 19.73
N ALA A 643 -11.24 11.46 20.12
CA ALA A 643 -9.92 10.89 19.91
C ALA A 643 -9.83 10.25 18.53
N LEU A 644 -8.73 10.48 17.81
CA LEU A 644 -8.47 9.76 16.56
C LEU A 644 -8.22 8.29 16.85
N PHE A 645 -8.90 7.43 16.13
CA PHE A 645 -8.78 6.00 16.30
C PHE A 645 -7.38 5.48 15.87
N GLY A 646 -6.79 4.61 16.71
CA GLY A 646 -5.48 4.00 16.44
C GLY A 646 -4.26 4.87 16.79
N GLU A 647 -4.45 6.01 17.47
CA GLU A 647 -3.34 6.78 18.04
C GLU A 647 -3.18 6.48 19.53
N LYS A 648 -1.94 6.29 19.97
CA LYS A 648 -1.60 6.22 21.41
C LYS A 648 -1.43 7.64 21.92
N TYR A 649 -2.32 8.00 22.81
CA TYR A 649 -2.17 9.22 23.60
C TYR A 649 -1.45 8.92 24.90
N GLY A 650 -0.59 9.82 25.37
CA GLY A 650 -0.03 9.77 26.72
C GLY A 650 -1.13 10.03 27.77
N ASP A 651 -0.77 10.01 29.05
CA ASP A 651 -1.72 10.29 30.15
C ASP A 651 -2.38 11.67 30.04
N LYS A 652 -1.74 12.58 29.31
CA LYS A 652 -2.19 13.95 29.06
C LYS A 652 -2.23 14.23 27.57
N VAL A 653 -3.26 14.96 27.13
CA VAL A 653 -3.50 15.32 25.75
C VAL A 653 -3.75 16.82 25.58
N ARG A 654 -3.56 17.30 24.34
CA ARG A 654 -4.01 18.63 23.95
C ARG A 654 -5.39 18.51 23.28
N VAL A 655 -6.37 19.28 23.76
CA VAL A 655 -7.71 19.39 23.17
C VAL A 655 -7.84 20.71 22.43
N VAL A 656 -8.37 20.66 21.21
CA VAL A 656 -8.67 21.82 20.36
C VAL A 656 -10.17 21.87 20.10
N ARG A 657 -10.79 23.02 20.37
CA ARG A 657 -12.23 23.23 20.16
C ARG A 657 -12.49 24.48 19.32
N PHE A 658 -13.40 24.33 18.37
CA PHE A 658 -13.98 25.41 17.57
C PHE A 658 -15.52 25.27 17.57
N GLY A 659 -16.17 25.93 18.53
CA GLY A 659 -17.62 25.78 18.74
C GLY A 659 -18.02 24.32 19.00
N PRO A 660 -18.81 23.66 18.13
CA PRO A 660 -19.23 22.28 18.32
C PRO A 660 -18.17 21.23 17.94
N SER A 661 -17.12 21.60 17.18
CA SER A 661 -16.01 20.69 16.85
C SER A 661 -15.00 20.67 18.00
N CYS A 662 -14.72 19.49 18.56
CA CYS A 662 -13.81 19.31 19.71
C CYS A 662 -13.03 18.01 19.53
N GLU A 663 -11.69 18.08 19.44
CA GLU A 663 -10.86 16.94 19.08
C GLU A 663 -9.52 16.95 19.83
N PHE A 664 -8.92 15.74 20.02
CA PHE A 664 -7.55 15.61 20.45
C PHE A 664 -6.64 15.95 19.28
N CYS A 665 -5.86 17.01 19.38
CA CYS A 665 -5.02 17.45 18.28
C CYS A 665 -3.74 18.13 18.72
N GLY A 666 -2.58 17.61 18.22
CA GLY A 666 -1.27 18.23 18.43
C GLY A 666 -0.84 19.21 17.31
N GLY A 667 -1.69 19.45 16.31
CA GLY A 667 -1.34 20.27 15.15
C GLY A 667 -1.47 21.78 15.40
N ILE A 668 -1.01 22.56 14.43
CA ILE A 668 -1.13 24.04 14.45
C ILE A 668 -2.49 24.42 13.87
N HIS A 669 -3.18 25.32 14.52
CA HIS A 669 -4.51 25.79 14.16
C HIS A 669 -4.59 27.31 13.98
N ALA A 670 -5.55 27.75 13.18
CA ALA A 670 -5.91 29.18 13.07
C ALA A 670 -6.46 29.70 14.41
N SER A 671 -6.20 30.95 14.72
CA SER A 671 -6.69 31.59 15.96
C SER A 671 -8.24 31.72 16.02
N SER A 672 -8.90 31.64 14.87
CA SER A 672 -10.35 31.54 14.76
C SER A 672 -10.76 30.96 13.42
N THR A 673 -12.01 30.45 13.33
CA THR A 673 -12.51 29.85 12.08
C THR A 673 -12.66 30.92 10.96
N GLY A 674 -12.87 32.19 11.30
CA GLY A 674 -12.92 33.25 10.31
C GLY A 674 -11.61 33.46 9.53
N ARG A 675 -10.48 33.10 10.09
CA ARG A 675 -9.15 33.15 9.43
C ARG A 675 -8.99 32.14 8.30
N ILE A 676 -9.87 31.14 8.22
CA ILE A 676 -9.87 30.14 7.12
C ILE A 676 -10.27 30.84 5.79
N GLY A 677 -11.12 31.86 5.83
CA GLY A 677 -11.66 32.52 4.66
C GLY A 677 -12.80 31.72 4.03
N ILE A 678 -12.60 31.14 2.87
CA ILE A 678 -13.57 30.29 2.18
C ILE A 678 -13.05 28.83 2.10
N PHE A 679 -13.95 27.85 2.22
CA PHE A 679 -13.69 26.44 2.07
C PHE A 679 -14.38 25.89 0.83
N LYS A 680 -13.66 25.10 0.01
CA LYS A 680 -14.20 24.47 -1.19
C LYS A 680 -13.68 23.05 -1.35
N ILE A 681 -14.60 22.09 -1.52
CA ILE A 681 -14.27 20.71 -1.91
C ILE A 681 -13.84 20.71 -3.38
N ALA A 682 -12.64 20.17 -3.64
CA ALA A 682 -12.07 20.04 -4.99
C ALA A 682 -12.45 18.70 -5.63
N SER A 683 -12.40 17.62 -4.85
CA SER A 683 -12.72 16.27 -5.35
C SER A 683 -13.23 15.35 -4.23
N GLU A 684 -14.01 14.34 -4.64
CA GLU A 684 -14.42 13.23 -3.80
C GLU A 684 -14.20 11.93 -4.57
N ALA A 685 -13.52 10.94 -3.96
CA ALA A 685 -13.18 9.67 -4.61
C ALA A 685 -13.12 8.51 -3.63
N SER A 686 -13.24 7.28 -4.13
CA SER A 686 -12.92 6.07 -3.37
C SER A 686 -11.41 5.84 -3.36
N VAL A 687 -10.84 5.53 -2.20
CA VAL A 687 -9.41 5.23 -2.02
C VAL A 687 -9.19 3.75 -1.75
N ALA A 688 -10.07 3.20 -0.94
CA ALA A 688 -10.12 1.79 -0.58
C ALA A 688 -11.58 1.39 -0.32
N ALA A 689 -11.78 0.10 -0.09
CA ALA A 689 -13.07 -0.45 0.29
C ALA A 689 -13.62 0.25 1.54
N GLY A 690 -14.83 0.81 1.46
CA GLY A 690 -15.46 1.52 2.56
C GLY A 690 -14.77 2.82 2.99
N ILE A 691 -13.81 3.33 2.19
CA ILE A 691 -13.09 4.57 2.49
C ILE A 691 -13.19 5.54 1.34
N ARG A 692 -13.68 6.71 1.68
CA ARG A 692 -13.82 7.85 0.79
C ARG A 692 -12.75 8.88 1.12
N ARG A 693 -12.34 9.64 0.12
CA ARG A 693 -11.38 10.74 0.21
C ARG A 693 -12.05 12.02 -0.25
N ILE A 694 -11.94 13.06 0.54
CA ILE A 694 -12.21 14.44 0.13
C ILE A 694 -10.88 15.18 0.05
N GLU A 695 -10.67 15.89 -1.04
CA GLU A 695 -9.65 16.93 -1.18
C GLU A 695 -10.32 18.29 -1.21
N ALA A 696 -9.80 19.23 -0.43
CA ALA A 696 -10.37 20.57 -0.33
C ALA A 696 -9.27 21.63 -0.21
N ARG A 697 -9.67 22.86 -0.41
CA ARG A 697 -8.81 24.06 -0.33
C ARG A 697 -9.48 25.13 0.50
N THR A 698 -8.66 26.05 1.03
CA THR A 698 -9.12 27.19 1.83
C THR A 698 -8.53 28.51 1.31
N GLY A 699 -9.11 29.63 1.74
CA GLY A 699 -8.58 30.97 1.57
C GLY A 699 -8.27 31.36 0.13
N SER A 700 -7.09 31.96 -0.08
CA SER A 700 -6.66 32.49 -1.37
C SER A 700 -6.62 31.47 -2.51
N LEU A 701 -6.36 30.18 -2.21
CA LEU A 701 -6.38 29.14 -3.23
C LEU A 701 -7.80 28.84 -3.75
N CYS A 702 -8.84 29.07 -2.94
CA CYS A 702 -10.22 29.02 -3.42
C CYS A 702 -10.56 30.24 -4.32
N GLU A 703 -10.00 31.41 -4.03
CA GLU A 703 -10.17 32.60 -4.88
C GLU A 703 -9.59 32.35 -6.28
N GLU A 704 -8.39 31.74 -6.38
CA GLU A 704 -7.78 31.38 -7.67
C GLU A 704 -8.67 30.42 -8.48
N VAL A 705 -9.25 29.40 -7.80
CA VAL A 705 -10.21 28.50 -8.47
C VAL A 705 -11.44 29.22 -8.99
N ILE A 706 -11.97 30.18 -8.21
CA ILE A 706 -13.11 31.01 -8.62
C ILE A 706 -12.74 31.88 -9.83
N TYR A 707 -11.57 32.52 -9.82
CA TYR A 707 -11.09 33.31 -10.97
C TYR A 707 -10.91 32.46 -12.22
N TYR A 708 -10.29 31.26 -12.08
CA TYR A 708 -10.16 30.34 -13.20
C TYR A 708 -11.53 29.93 -13.79
N MET A 709 -12.52 29.63 -12.94
CA MET A 709 -13.88 29.31 -13.37
C MET A 709 -14.53 30.49 -14.08
N GLN A 710 -14.40 31.72 -13.55
CA GLN A 710 -14.91 32.92 -14.16
C GLN A 710 -14.29 33.19 -15.53
N ASP A 711 -12.96 33.04 -15.64
CA ASP A 711 -12.25 33.27 -16.91
C ASP A 711 -12.62 32.21 -17.95
N THR A 712 -12.83 30.96 -17.51
CA THR A 712 -13.32 29.89 -18.39
C THR A 712 -14.73 30.19 -18.90
N LEU A 713 -15.65 30.63 -18.03
CA LEU A 713 -17.00 31.02 -18.42
C LEU A 713 -16.97 32.21 -19.38
N ARG A 714 -16.17 33.24 -19.11
CA ARG A 714 -16.04 34.41 -20.00
C ARG A 714 -15.52 34.01 -21.38
N LYS A 715 -14.53 33.07 -21.44
CA LYS A 715 -14.06 32.54 -22.72
C LYS A 715 -15.18 31.82 -23.48
N LEU A 716 -15.95 30.97 -22.81
CA LEU A 716 -17.09 30.29 -23.43
C LEU A 716 -18.15 31.28 -23.90
N GLU A 717 -18.54 32.27 -23.05
CA GLU A 717 -19.45 33.31 -23.42
C GLU A 717 -19.00 34.08 -24.66
N SER A 718 -17.69 34.40 -24.76
CA SER A 718 -17.13 35.09 -25.94
C SER A 718 -17.20 34.26 -27.21
N MET A 719 -17.07 32.93 -27.15
CA MET A 719 -17.21 32.02 -28.30
C MET A 719 -18.65 32.00 -28.84
N PHE A 720 -19.66 32.26 -27.95
CA PHE A 720 -21.07 32.25 -28.29
C PHE A 720 -21.70 33.67 -28.25
N ASN A 721 -20.94 34.68 -28.72
CA ASN A 721 -21.39 36.06 -28.85
C ASN A 721 -21.93 36.69 -27.55
N ASN A 722 -21.34 36.37 -26.41
CA ASN A 722 -21.75 36.83 -25.07
C ASN A 722 -23.22 36.54 -24.76
N ALA A 723 -23.68 35.35 -25.08
CA ALA A 723 -25.03 34.88 -24.82
C ALA A 723 -25.39 34.94 -23.33
N LYS A 724 -26.55 35.45 -22.98
CA LYS A 724 -27.03 35.51 -21.60
C LYS A 724 -27.35 34.12 -21.01
N ASP A 725 -27.79 33.20 -21.86
CA ASP A 725 -28.03 31.80 -21.51
C ASP A 725 -27.12 30.92 -22.39
N LEU A 726 -25.93 30.69 -21.86
CA LEU A 726 -24.89 29.93 -22.55
C LEU A 726 -25.30 28.48 -22.76
N THR A 727 -26.02 27.89 -21.79
CA THR A 727 -26.45 26.48 -21.88
C THR A 727 -27.43 26.26 -22.99
N ALA A 728 -28.48 27.10 -23.09
CA ALA A 728 -29.47 27.03 -24.16
C ALA A 728 -28.84 27.23 -25.55
N VAL A 729 -27.83 28.13 -25.67
CA VAL A 729 -27.15 28.34 -26.95
C VAL A 729 -26.26 27.16 -27.34
N ILE A 730 -25.56 26.54 -26.40
CA ILE A 730 -24.76 25.35 -26.66
C ILE A 730 -25.67 24.16 -27.04
N GLU A 731 -26.80 23.95 -26.38
CA GLU A 731 -27.78 22.91 -26.72
C GLU A 731 -28.29 23.11 -28.16
N LYS A 732 -28.68 24.36 -28.49
CA LYS A 732 -29.12 24.70 -29.85
C LYS A 732 -28.01 24.42 -30.88
N TYR A 733 -26.76 24.76 -30.58
CA TYR A 733 -25.63 24.51 -31.50
C TYR A 733 -25.40 23.04 -31.72
N ILE A 734 -25.53 22.20 -30.67
CA ILE A 734 -25.43 20.72 -30.76
C ILE A 734 -26.55 20.21 -31.66
N ASP A 735 -27.79 20.62 -31.45
CA ASP A 735 -28.95 20.20 -32.27
C ASP A 735 -28.80 20.60 -33.74
N GLU A 736 -28.33 21.85 -33.99
CA GLU A 736 -28.05 22.31 -35.36
C GLU A 736 -26.92 21.52 -36.02
N HIS A 737 -25.85 21.21 -35.27
CA HIS A 737 -24.75 20.38 -35.78
C HIS A 737 -25.22 18.95 -36.13
N ASP A 738 -26.01 18.33 -35.29
CA ASP A 738 -26.56 16.99 -35.53
C ASP A 738 -27.53 16.96 -36.71
N SER A 739 -28.32 18.03 -36.87
CA SER A 739 -29.20 18.18 -38.02
C SER A 739 -28.41 18.34 -39.32
N MET A 740 -27.40 19.21 -39.35
CA MET A 740 -26.51 19.38 -40.52
C MET A 740 -25.80 18.08 -40.89
N LYS A 741 -25.33 17.32 -39.90
CA LYS A 741 -24.70 16.02 -40.10
C LYS A 741 -25.65 15.04 -40.83
N LYS A 742 -26.90 14.96 -40.34
CA LYS A 742 -27.96 14.13 -40.98
C LYS A 742 -28.26 14.59 -42.42
N GLU A 743 -28.32 15.91 -42.65
CA GLU A 743 -28.51 16.47 -44.01
C GLU A 743 -27.34 16.09 -44.94
N VAL A 744 -26.12 16.26 -44.48
CA VAL A 744 -24.92 15.87 -45.25
C VAL A 744 -24.95 14.37 -45.58
N GLU A 745 -25.30 13.50 -44.62
CA GLU A 745 -25.45 12.06 -44.89
C GLU A 745 -26.57 11.75 -45.91
N GLN A 746 -27.71 12.46 -45.82
CA GLN A 746 -28.78 12.33 -46.80
C GLN A 746 -28.34 12.78 -48.20
N PHE A 747 -27.66 13.92 -48.28
CA PHE A 747 -27.12 14.40 -49.57
C PHE A 747 -26.11 13.43 -50.19
N ARG A 748 -25.21 12.88 -49.36
CA ARG A 748 -24.26 11.85 -49.79
C ARG A 748 -24.98 10.60 -50.31
N ALA A 749 -25.96 10.10 -49.56
CA ALA A 749 -26.76 8.94 -49.97
C ALA A 749 -27.55 9.18 -51.27
N GLN A 750 -28.15 10.39 -51.44
CA GLN A 750 -28.83 10.76 -52.71
C GLN A 750 -27.84 10.86 -53.88
N THR A 751 -26.66 11.45 -53.67
CA THR A 751 -25.62 11.55 -54.68
C THR A 751 -25.15 10.16 -55.10
N LEU A 752 -24.88 9.26 -54.15
CA LEU A 752 -24.50 7.86 -54.46
C LEU A 752 -25.59 7.13 -55.31
N ARG A 753 -26.86 7.27 -54.91
CA ARG A 753 -27.98 6.67 -55.68
C ARG A 753 -28.09 7.21 -57.10
N ARG A 754 -27.95 8.54 -57.26
CA ARG A 754 -27.99 9.18 -58.58
C ARG A 754 -26.80 8.75 -59.41
N THR A 755 -25.60 8.72 -58.83
CA THR A 755 -24.40 8.26 -59.53
C THR A 755 -24.52 6.78 -59.92
N CYS A 756 -25.00 5.94 -59.02
CA CYS A 756 -25.25 4.51 -59.33
C CYS A 756 -26.17 4.37 -60.54
N LYS A 757 -27.29 5.12 -60.60
CA LYS A 757 -28.22 5.05 -61.74
C LYS A 757 -27.54 5.45 -63.03
N VAL A 758 -26.77 6.55 -63.04
CA VAL A 758 -26.04 7.01 -64.25
C VAL A 758 -25.01 5.94 -64.69
N LEU A 759 -24.27 5.34 -63.74
CA LEU A 759 -23.28 4.31 -64.01
C LEU A 759 -23.92 3.03 -64.56
N VAL A 760 -25.09 2.62 -64.03
CA VAL A 760 -25.84 1.47 -64.53
C VAL A 760 -26.39 1.71 -65.93
N GLU A 761 -26.96 2.90 -66.20
CA GLU A 761 -27.44 3.29 -67.56
C GLU A 761 -26.29 3.42 -68.55
N GLY A 762 -25.08 3.81 -68.11
CA GLY A 762 -23.87 3.92 -68.92
C GLY A 762 -23.07 2.61 -69.09
N ALA A 763 -23.56 1.49 -68.52
CA ALA A 763 -22.90 0.21 -68.68
C ALA A 763 -22.87 -0.25 -70.15
N TYR A 764 -21.69 -0.69 -70.60
CA TYR A 764 -21.54 -1.25 -71.93
C TYR A 764 -21.11 -2.70 -71.94
N GLU A 765 -21.35 -3.41 -73.03
CA GLU A 765 -20.97 -4.81 -73.13
C GLU A 765 -19.65 -4.97 -73.96
N LYS A 766 -18.70 -5.76 -73.36
CA LYS A 766 -17.44 -6.09 -74.01
C LYS A 766 -17.15 -7.58 -73.80
N ASN A 767 -17.03 -8.34 -74.82
CA ASN A 767 -16.80 -9.80 -74.82
C ASN A 767 -17.77 -10.58 -73.95
N GLY A 768 -19.07 -10.15 -73.93
CA GLY A 768 -20.11 -10.79 -73.08
C GLY A 768 -20.16 -10.34 -71.60
N ILE A 769 -19.31 -9.41 -71.16
CA ILE A 769 -19.21 -8.83 -69.85
C ILE A 769 -19.83 -7.44 -69.87
N ARG A 770 -20.70 -7.14 -68.88
CA ARG A 770 -21.23 -5.78 -68.65
C ARG A 770 -20.22 -4.99 -67.86
N VAL A 771 -19.59 -4.00 -68.48
CA VAL A 771 -18.55 -3.17 -67.83
C VAL A 771 -19.16 -1.86 -67.40
N VAL A 772 -18.91 -1.56 -66.10
CA VAL A 772 -19.15 -0.25 -65.48
C VAL A 772 -17.81 0.30 -65.01
N GLU A 773 -17.42 1.42 -65.55
CA GLU A 773 -16.16 2.09 -65.18
C GLU A 773 -16.37 3.56 -64.89
N THR A 774 -15.61 4.06 -63.91
CA THR A 774 -15.58 5.50 -63.63
C THR A 774 -14.34 5.89 -62.84
N VAL A 775 -13.94 7.18 -63.04
CA VAL A 775 -12.97 7.82 -62.13
C VAL A 775 -13.62 9.09 -61.59
N MET A 776 -13.83 9.14 -60.32
CA MET A 776 -14.55 10.21 -59.64
C MET A 776 -13.86 10.58 -58.31
N ASN A 777 -14.22 11.73 -57.78
CA ASN A 777 -13.69 12.17 -56.48
C ASN A 777 -14.67 11.80 -55.35
N PHE A 778 -14.51 10.57 -54.84
CA PHE A 778 -15.27 10.04 -53.70
C PHE A 778 -14.36 9.61 -52.58
N GLU A 779 -14.83 9.67 -51.33
CA GLU A 779 -14.18 9.01 -50.21
C GLU A 779 -14.14 7.48 -50.43
N ALA A 780 -13.15 6.82 -49.82
CA ALA A 780 -12.98 5.37 -49.98
C ALA A 780 -14.24 4.55 -49.61
N ALA A 781 -14.97 4.96 -48.56
CA ALA A 781 -16.20 4.34 -48.16
C ALA A 781 -17.32 4.54 -49.19
N GLU A 782 -17.47 5.73 -49.73
CA GLU A 782 -18.47 6.07 -50.74
C GLU A 782 -18.22 5.30 -52.06
N ALA A 783 -16.97 5.19 -52.45
CA ALA A 783 -16.60 4.44 -53.67
C ALA A 783 -16.87 2.93 -53.48
N LYS A 784 -16.66 2.41 -52.31
CA LYS A 784 -17.00 1.03 -51.97
C LYS A 784 -18.52 0.81 -52.02
N ASP A 785 -19.29 1.64 -51.31
CA ASP A 785 -20.75 1.54 -51.28
C ASP A 785 -21.37 1.65 -52.67
N LEU A 786 -20.84 2.54 -53.50
CA LEU A 786 -21.23 2.69 -54.91
C LEU A 786 -20.99 1.38 -55.72
N ALA A 787 -19.86 0.74 -55.52
CA ALA A 787 -19.56 -0.53 -56.17
C ALA A 787 -20.56 -1.63 -55.80
N PHE A 788 -20.94 -1.72 -54.50
CA PHE A 788 -21.96 -2.64 -54.03
C PHE A 788 -23.35 -2.31 -54.58
N MET A 789 -23.74 -1.02 -54.61
CA MET A 789 -25.02 -0.59 -55.20
C MET A 789 -25.11 -0.91 -56.72
N VAL A 790 -24.02 -0.72 -57.49
CA VAL A 790 -23.95 -1.10 -58.89
C VAL A 790 -24.16 -2.61 -59.04
N ARG A 791 -23.53 -3.43 -58.21
CA ARG A 791 -23.69 -4.90 -58.21
C ARG A 791 -25.12 -5.33 -57.93
N GLU A 792 -25.80 -4.67 -57.00
CA GLU A 792 -27.23 -4.95 -56.74
C GLU A 792 -28.13 -4.70 -57.96
N GLN A 793 -27.80 -3.67 -58.76
CA GLN A 793 -28.57 -3.34 -59.95
C GLN A 793 -28.16 -4.19 -61.17
N ILE A 794 -26.94 -4.71 -61.23
CA ILE A 794 -26.43 -5.59 -62.27
C ILE A 794 -25.87 -6.86 -61.60
N PRO A 795 -26.74 -7.84 -61.28
CA PRO A 795 -26.34 -9.03 -60.54
C PRO A 795 -25.55 -10.07 -61.34
N GLU A 796 -25.57 -10.02 -62.65
CA GLU A 796 -24.98 -11.02 -63.55
C GLU A 796 -24.05 -10.36 -64.58
N ARG A 797 -22.95 -11.05 -64.90
CA ARG A 797 -21.93 -10.66 -65.90
C ARG A 797 -21.31 -9.26 -65.65
N LEU A 798 -21.25 -8.82 -64.42
CA LEU A 798 -20.76 -7.49 -64.03
C LEU A 798 -19.25 -7.49 -63.76
N LEU A 799 -18.57 -6.53 -64.40
CA LEU A 799 -17.29 -5.95 -63.98
C LEU A 799 -17.51 -4.46 -63.65
N CYS A 800 -17.41 -4.08 -62.42
CA CYS A 800 -17.46 -2.68 -62.00
C CYS A 800 -16.08 -2.25 -61.50
N VAL A 801 -15.53 -1.16 -62.09
CA VAL A 801 -14.21 -0.61 -61.76
C VAL A 801 -14.38 0.87 -61.40
N ILE A 802 -14.14 1.20 -60.17
CA ILE A 802 -14.27 2.58 -59.67
C ILE A 802 -12.90 3.07 -59.20
N GLY A 803 -12.34 4.00 -59.93
CA GLY A 803 -11.20 4.81 -59.55
C GLY A 803 -11.65 6.03 -58.75
N THR A 804 -11.01 6.35 -57.63
CA THR A 804 -11.26 7.61 -56.94
C THR A 804 -9.96 8.27 -56.51
N ASN A 805 -9.97 9.59 -56.54
CA ASN A 805 -8.88 10.42 -56.05
C ASN A 805 -9.45 11.42 -55.05
N TYR A 806 -9.38 11.06 -53.77
CA TYR A 806 -9.80 11.90 -52.67
C TYR A 806 -8.58 12.29 -51.83
N ASP A 807 -8.36 13.59 -51.61
CA ASP A 807 -7.16 14.14 -50.92
C ASP A 807 -5.82 13.68 -51.57
N ASP A 808 -5.74 13.69 -52.89
CA ASP A 808 -4.57 13.22 -53.66
C ASP A 808 -4.14 11.77 -53.33
N LYS A 809 -5.08 10.94 -52.87
CA LYS A 809 -4.89 9.53 -52.59
C LYS A 809 -5.67 8.68 -53.60
N PRO A 810 -5.02 8.19 -54.66
CA PRO A 810 -5.71 7.38 -55.64
C PRO A 810 -6.07 6.02 -55.06
N LEU A 811 -7.34 5.62 -55.21
CA LEU A 811 -7.86 4.34 -54.84
C LEU A 811 -8.59 3.71 -56.02
N LEU A 812 -8.36 2.41 -56.24
CA LEU A 812 -9.01 1.60 -57.24
C LEU A 812 -9.85 0.52 -56.58
N ASN A 813 -11.14 0.47 -56.90
CA ASN A 813 -12.04 -0.58 -56.44
C ASN A 813 -12.50 -1.42 -57.63
N VAL A 814 -12.48 -2.73 -57.47
CA VAL A 814 -12.94 -3.71 -58.46
C VAL A 814 -14.00 -4.59 -57.82
N MET A 815 -15.19 -4.64 -58.47
CA MET A 815 -16.32 -5.48 -58.07
C MET A 815 -16.70 -6.38 -59.23
N LEU A 816 -16.93 -7.65 -58.93
CA LEU A 816 -17.40 -8.68 -59.84
C LEU A 816 -18.74 -9.27 -59.35
N SER A 817 -19.64 -9.65 -60.27
CA SER A 817 -20.79 -10.49 -59.95
C SER A 817 -20.35 -11.93 -59.65
N ASP A 818 -21.24 -12.70 -58.98
CA ASP A 818 -20.89 -14.06 -58.51
C ASP A 818 -20.62 -15.07 -59.63
N ASP A 819 -21.33 -14.96 -60.76
CA ASP A 819 -21.11 -15.76 -61.98
C ASP A 819 -19.71 -15.49 -62.59
N MET A 820 -19.25 -14.24 -62.59
CA MET A 820 -17.94 -13.92 -63.13
C MET A 820 -16.82 -14.56 -62.28
N VAL A 821 -17.02 -14.72 -60.99
CA VAL A 821 -16.05 -15.40 -60.09
C VAL A 821 -16.15 -16.93 -60.26
N LYS A 822 -17.38 -17.50 -60.26
CA LYS A 822 -17.61 -18.96 -60.21
C LYS A 822 -17.47 -19.64 -61.58
N GLU A 823 -18.02 -19.04 -62.65
CA GLU A 823 -18.08 -19.65 -63.99
C GLU A 823 -16.93 -19.20 -64.90
N HIS A 824 -16.52 -17.93 -64.78
CA HIS A 824 -15.47 -17.40 -65.61
C HIS A 824 -14.08 -17.35 -64.93
N GLY A 825 -14.02 -17.74 -63.58
CA GLY A 825 -12.76 -17.86 -62.87
C GLY A 825 -12.02 -16.52 -62.59
N LEU A 826 -12.71 -15.39 -62.72
CA LEU A 826 -12.13 -14.08 -62.48
C LEU A 826 -11.94 -13.80 -61.00
N ASN A 827 -10.90 -13.04 -60.65
CA ASN A 827 -10.56 -12.71 -59.27
C ASN A 827 -10.20 -11.25 -59.13
N ALA A 828 -11.05 -10.46 -58.47
CA ALA A 828 -10.85 -9.02 -58.26
C ALA A 828 -9.53 -8.73 -57.52
N GLY A 829 -9.14 -9.56 -56.57
CA GLY A 829 -7.90 -9.41 -55.79
C GLY A 829 -6.62 -9.56 -56.63
N GLN A 830 -6.65 -10.44 -57.68
CA GLN A 830 -5.54 -10.58 -58.61
C GLN A 830 -5.50 -9.41 -59.59
N MET A 831 -6.65 -9.00 -60.12
CA MET A 831 -6.78 -7.90 -61.07
C MET A 831 -6.34 -6.57 -60.44
N VAL A 832 -6.77 -6.30 -59.24
CA VAL A 832 -6.39 -5.10 -58.46
C VAL A 832 -4.87 -5.05 -58.23
N ARG A 833 -4.22 -6.18 -57.91
CA ARG A 833 -2.76 -6.21 -57.66
C ARG A 833 -1.96 -5.88 -58.93
N GLU A 834 -2.38 -6.34 -60.08
CA GLU A 834 -1.71 -6.00 -61.34
C GLU A 834 -1.92 -4.53 -61.72
N ALA A 835 -3.15 -4.03 -61.59
CA ALA A 835 -3.47 -2.65 -61.94
C ALA A 835 -2.87 -1.64 -60.92
N ALA A 836 -2.73 -2.01 -59.66
CA ALA A 836 -2.14 -1.17 -58.61
C ALA A 836 -0.69 -0.74 -58.92
N LYS A 837 0.04 -1.48 -59.72
CA LYS A 837 1.41 -1.12 -60.15
C LYS A 837 1.43 0.22 -60.90
N LEU A 838 0.36 0.53 -61.64
CA LEU A 838 0.23 1.75 -62.43
C LEU A 838 -0.03 3.00 -61.57
N ILE A 839 -0.58 2.83 -60.38
CA ILE A 839 -0.76 3.90 -59.41
C ILE A 839 0.34 3.92 -58.36
N LYS A 840 1.44 3.19 -58.55
CA LYS A 840 2.55 3.01 -57.61
C LYS A 840 2.04 2.59 -56.22
N GLY A 841 1.13 1.64 -56.17
CA GLY A 841 0.41 1.22 -54.99
C GLY A 841 0.36 -0.28 -54.81
N GLY A 842 -0.46 -0.70 -53.88
CA GLY A 842 -0.71 -2.09 -53.55
C GLY A 842 -2.10 -2.30 -52.96
N GLY A 843 -2.61 -3.51 -53.09
CA GLY A 843 -3.92 -3.84 -52.56
C GLY A 843 -4.25 -5.31 -52.67
N GLY A 844 -5.50 -5.64 -52.38
CA GLY A 844 -6.02 -6.98 -52.43
C GLY A 844 -7.47 -7.03 -51.94
N GLY A 845 -8.00 -8.21 -51.83
CA GLY A 845 -9.36 -8.40 -51.36
C GLY A 845 -9.87 -9.81 -51.67
N GLN A 846 -11.18 -9.96 -51.57
CA GLN A 846 -11.87 -11.17 -51.93
C GLN A 846 -12.01 -11.34 -53.43
N PRO A 847 -12.32 -12.54 -53.97
CA PRO A 847 -12.50 -12.76 -55.41
C PRO A 847 -13.56 -11.87 -56.07
N HIS A 848 -14.62 -11.51 -55.31
CA HIS A 848 -15.73 -10.68 -55.81
C HIS A 848 -15.54 -9.17 -55.61
N PHE A 849 -14.70 -8.75 -54.61
CA PHE A 849 -14.41 -7.36 -54.32
C PHE A 849 -12.99 -7.16 -53.82
N ALA A 850 -12.26 -6.21 -54.41
CA ALA A 850 -10.94 -5.85 -53.95
C ALA A 850 -10.65 -4.38 -54.17
N SER A 851 -9.74 -3.83 -53.37
CA SER A 851 -9.32 -2.43 -53.48
C SER A 851 -7.79 -2.31 -53.40
N ALA A 852 -7.25 -1.27 -54.09
CA ALA A 852 -5.85 -0.91 -54.00
C ALA A 852 -5.69 0.59 -53.87
N GLY A 853 -4.85 1.01 -52.93
CA GLY A 853 -4.41 2.39 -52.80
C GLY A 853 -3.07 2.63 -53.45
N GLY A 854 -2.82 3.86 -53.98
CA GLY A 854 -1.55 4.21 -54.61
C GLY A 854 -1.05 5.59 -54.22
N LYS A 855 0.01 6.03 -54.89
CA LYS A 855 0.64 7.36 -54.69
C LYS A 855 0.69 8.17 -56.00
N ASP A 856 0.30 7.57 -57.12
CA ASP A 856 0.37 8.17 -58.45
C ASP A 856 -1.04 8.35 -59.01
N VAL A 857 -1.54 9.59 -58.95
CA VAL A 857 -2.90 9.95 -59.38
C VAL A 857 -3.01 9.84 -60.91
N ASP A 858 -1.96 10.22 -61.65
CA ASP A 858 -1.96 10.24 -63.12
C ASP A 858 -2.11 8.82 -63.69
N GLY A 859 -1.67 7.80 -62.97
CA GLY A 859 -1.80 6.40 -63.35
C GLY A 859 -3.21 5.80 -63.13
N LEU A 860 -4.16 6.52 -62.54
CA LEU A 860 -5.45 5.95 -62.13
C LEU A 860 -6.34 5.52 -63.31
N HIS A 861 -6.41 6.32 -64.38
CA HIS A 861 -7.16 5.94 -65.58
C HIS A 861 -6.56 4.70 -66.24
N ALA A 862 -5.22 4.66 -66.40
CA ALA A 862 -4.54 3.48 -66.90
C ALA A 862 -4.76 2.23 -66.05
N ALA A 863 -4.88 2.40 -64.73
CA ALA A 863 -5.17 1.28 -63.83
C ALA A 863 -6.61 0.75 -64.01
N VAL A 864 -7.58 1.63 -64.26
CA VAL A 864 -8.97 1.25 -64.57
C VAL A 864 -9.01 0.46 -65.91
N GLU A 865 -8.38 1.00 -66.92
CA GLU A 865 -8.29 0.32 -68.23
C GLU A 865 -7.59 -1.04 -68.13
N LYS A 866 -6.55 -1.13 -67.36
CA LYS A 866 -5.83 -2.40 -67.12
C LYS A 866 -6.69 -3.47 -66.50
N VAL A 867 -7.55 -3.12 -65.51
CA VAL A 867 -8.51 -4.07 -64.95
C VAL A 867 -9.50 -4.58 -65.99
N ILE A 868 -10.01 -3.70 -66.86
CA ILE A 868 -10.93 -4.05 -67.94
C ILE A 868 -10.24 -4.97 -68.95
N GLU A 869 -9.00 -4.67 -69.34
CA GLU A 869 -8.20 -5.54 -70.22
C GLU A 869 -8.05 -6.94 -69.67
N LEU A 870 -7.73 -7.03 -68.33
CA LEU A 870 -7.52 -8.32 -67.70
C LEU A 870 -8.81 -9.17 -67.55
N ALA A 871 -9.97 -8.53 -67.44
CA ALA A 871 -11.25 -9.20 -67.33
C ALA A 871 -11.82 -9.63 -68.69
N THR A 872 -11.46 -8.93 -69.82
CA THR A 872 -12.03 -9.12 -71.20
C THR A 872 -11.08 -9.80 -72.12
N ARG A 873 -9.92 -10.31 -71.65
CA ARG A 873 -9.07 -11.24 -72.40
C ARG A 873 -9.73 -12.60 -72.45
#